data_7ffb1203c433356834f5b034acbfa1e3
#
_entry.id   7ffb1203c433356834f5b034acbfa1e3
#
_cell.length_a   1.000
_cell.length_b   1.000
_cell.length_c   1.000
_cell.angle_alpha   90.00
_cell.angle_beta   90.00
_cell.angle_gamma   90.00
#
_symmetry.space_group_name_H-M   'P 1'
#
loop_
_entity.id
_entity.type
_entity.pdbx_description
1 polymer ?
#
loop_
_entity_poly.entity_id
_entity_poly.type
_entity_poly.pdbx_seq_one_letter_code
_entity_poly.pdbx_strand_id
1 'polypeptide(L)'
;MAAAGVVVAGVATSSPESPAGTAVRARRPPSGPPARLPPLLVLLAAAAGPGAGGAARLYRAGEDAVWVLDSGSVRGATTNSTAAWLVQFYSSWCGHCIGYAPTWRALARDVQDWAAAIRVAALDCAEERNHEVCQAYDIHYYPSFRYFKAFTRDFTTGENFKGPDRELQTVRQAMVDFLQNHTDTNWPPACPALDPIRPSDVLSLIDKRDGVCVAVIFESRGSYVGREVTLDLIPYENIAVKRVLDAEQAFLEKLGISSLPSCYVIHPNGSHGLTNVAKPLRSFFSSYLKSLPNVRKKSPLFPEKLSEAENEAEAVEWREFDRSRLYTADLESGLHCLLRVELAARSALAGAELRTLTDFITIVAKLFPGRPPVRRLLEMLQEWLASLPLDRVPYNAVLDLVDNKMRISGIFLSSQIRWVGCQGSRPELRGYTCSLWKLFHTLTVQAGAHPEALDGTGFEGDPQAVLQTIRRYVRTFFGCKECGEHFEQMAKESMGSVKTLDQAILWLWEKHNLVNSRLAGHLSEDPRFPKVPWPTPDLCPACHEESRGLDRWDEGQVLLFLKRHYGSSNLVHTHAAALGGEGAAEGQGLGHGDPRAQSLHAPHVLPPSPGLSERARLGVAGAAGRREVEAAAPFLGMGFSSLDMSLCVLLYVASSLFLMLMFFFFRVRVRRWKVRHHHPAV
;
A
#
# COMPACT_ATOMS: atom_id res chain seq x y z
N MET A 1 2.01 -54.32 30.61
CA MET A 1 0.92 -55.33 30.47
C MET A 1 0.32 -55.05 29.12
N ALA A 2 0.78 -55.75 28.13
CA ALA A 2 0.24 -56.91 27.43
C ALA A 2 -0.93 -56.50 26.55
N ALA A 3 -0.78 -56.35 25.26
CA ALA A 3 -0.55 -57.30 24.16
C ALA A 3 -1.85 -57.87 23.58
N ALA A 4 -1.94 -57.79 22.29
CA ALA A 4 -2.40 -58.68 21.22
C ALA A 4 -3.22 -57.89 20.20
N GLY A 5 -2.97 -57.79 18.92
CA GLY A 5 -2.30 -58.67 17.98
C GLY A 5 -3.27 -59.63 17.30
N VAL A 6 -3.80 -59.24 16.07
CA VAL A 6 -4.28 -60.27 15.11
C VAL A 6 -4.06 -59.77 13.68
N VAL A 7 -3.32 -60.58 12.95
CA VAL A 7 -3.05 -60.62 11.50
C VAL A 7 -3.98 -61.62 10.85
N VAL A 8 -4.52 -61.36 9.65
CA VAL A 8 -4.88 -62.34 8.64
C VAL A 8 -4.85 -61.65 7.25
N ALA A 9 -3.89 -61.89 6.40
CA ALA A 9 -3.79 -62.63 5.16
C ALA A 9 -5.05 -62.61 4.29
N GLY A 10 -5.09 -62.12 3.07
CA GLY A 10 -4.41 -62.33 1.85
C GLY A 10 -5.12 -63.39 0.98
N VAL A 11 -5.62 -63.00 -0.19
CA VAL A 11 -5.71 -63.91 -1.38
C VAL A 11 -5.78 -63.03 -2.65
N ALA A 12 -4.89 -63.34 -3.59
CA ALA A 12 -4.88 -62.87 -4.97
C ALA A 12 -5.69 -63.87 -5.87
N THR A 13 -6.22 -63.36 -6.98
CA THR A 13 -6.39 -64.10 -8.27
C THR A 13 -6.80 -63.13 -9.36
N SER A 14 -5.97 -62.86 -10.33
CA SER A 14 -5.84 -63.43 -11.69
C SER A 14 -6.80 -62.84 -12.75
N SER A 15 -6.17 -62.22 -13.73
CA SER A 15 -6.75 -61.91 -15.06
C SER A 15 -7.11 -63.14 -15.88
N PRO A 16 -7.93 -63.03 -16.96
CA PRO A 16 -7.31 -63.32 -18.28
C PRO A 16 -7.74 -62.44 -19.47
N GLU A 17 -6.77 -62.18 -20.33
CA GLU A 17 -6.65 -62.26 -21.78
C GLU A 17 -7.77 -61.87 -22.74
N SER A 18 -7.29 -61.14 -23.75
CA SER A 18 -7.87 -60.80 -25.05
C SER A 18 -8.20 -62.04 -25.94
N PRO A 19 -8.97 -61.86 -27.03
CA PRO A 19 -8.30 -62.07 -28.30
C PRO A 19 -8.63 -61.03 -29.41
N ALA A 20 -7.71 -61.08 -30.37
CA ALA A 20 -7.59 -60.33 -31.59
C ALA A 20 -8.60 -60.65 -32.68
N GLY A 21 -8.67 -59.80 -33.69
CA GLY A 21 -9.21 -60.08 -35.02
C GLY A 21 -9.76 -58.83 -35.73
N THR A 22 -9.26 -58.38 -36.69
CA THR A 22 -8.95 -58.55 -38.08
C THR A 22 -9.11 -57.23 -38.85
N ALA A 23 -8.11 -56.92 -39.61
CA ALA A 23 -8.03 -55.79 -40.54
C ALA A 23 -8.95 -55.99 -41.77
N VAL A 24 -9.57 -54.91 -42.23
CA VAL A 24 -10.09 -54.79 -43.60
C VAL A 24 -9.59 -53.47 -44.19
N ARG A 25 -8.86 -53.69 -45.26
CA ARG A 25 -8.22 -52.72 -46.16
C ARG A 25 -9.22 -52.27 -47.21
N ALA A 26 -9.52 -51.00 -47.39
CA ALA A 26 -10.22 -50.48 -48.57
C ALA A 26 -9.56 -49.21 -49.12
N ARG A 27 -9.48 -49.21 -50.42
CA ARG A 27 -8.66 -48.43 -51.37
C ARG A 27 -8.99 -46.96 -51.46
N ARG A 28 -7.94 -46.17 -51.78
CA ARG A 28 -8.06 -44.78 -52.34
C ARG A 28 -8.49 -44.85 -53.81
N PRO A 29 -9.15 -43.80 -54.31
CA PRO A 29 -8.88 -43.27 -55.65
C PRO A 29 -8.62 -41.73 -55.62
N PRO A 30 -8.35 -41.10 -56.82
CA PRO A 30 -7.18 -40.24 -56.94
C PRO A 30 -7.48 -38.73 -56.95
N SER A 31 -6.39 -37.98 -56.84
CA SER A 31 -6.21 -36.55 -56.81
C SER A 31 -6.77 -35.75 -57.99
N GLY A 32 -7.49 -34.67 -57.72
CA GLY A 32 -7.73 -33.52 -58.59
C GLY A 32 -7.37 -32.22 -57.87
N PRO A 33 -6.93 -31.15 -58.55
CA PRO A 33 -6.30 -29.98 -57.92
C PRO A 33 -7.29 -29.05 -57.21
N PRO A 34 -6.85 -28.35 -56.13
CA PRO A 34 -7.75 -27.51 -55.38
C PRO A 34 -7.90 -26.09 -55.95
N ALA A 35 -9.14 -25.67 -56.09
CA ALA A 35 -9.49 -24.28 -56.33
C ALA A 35 -9.16 -23.44 -55.11
N ARG A 36 -8.38 -22.38 -55.30
CA ARG A 36 -8.06 -21.38 -54.27
C ARG A 36 -9.29 -20.51 -53.95
N LEU A 37 -9.81 -20.62 -52.72
CA LEU A 37 -10.67 -19.60 -52.11
C LEU A 37 -9.81 -18.78 -51.13
N PRO A 38 -10.00 -17.46 -51.04
CA PRO A 38 -9.23 -16.63 -50.13
C PRO A 38 -9.65 -16.84 -48.67
N PRO A 39 -8.74 -16.77 -47.71
CA PRO A 39 -9.10 -16.89 -46.32
C PRO A 39 -9.84 -15.62 -45.88
N LEU A 40 -11.10 -15.81 -45.52
CA LEU A 40 -11.86 -14.83 -44.74
C LEU A 40 -11.21 -14.77 -43.34
N LEU A 41 -10.39 -13.74 -43.12
CA LEU A 41 -9.88 -13.38 -41.81
C LEU A 41 -11.09 -12.91 -40.97
N VAL A 42 -11.66 -13.79 -40.17
CA VAL A 42 -12.56 -13.41 -39.10
C VAL A 42 -11.67 -12.82 -38.01
N LEU A 43 -11.52 -11.50 -38.02
CA LEU A 43 -11.06 -10.73 -36.86
C LEU A 43 -12.13 -10.86 -35.77
N LEU A 44 -11.94 -11.81 -34.88
CA LEU A 44 -12.50 -11.75 -33.55
C LEU A 44 -11.82 -10.57 -32.84
N ALA A 45 -12.39 -9.38 -33.02
CA ALA A 45 -12.18 -8.28 -32.11
C ALA A 45 -12.79 -8.73 -30.76
N ALA A 46 -11.94 -9.22 -29.86
CA ALA A 46 -12.29 -9.26 -28.47
C ALA A 46 -12.59 -7.83 -28.07
N ALA A 47 -13.86 -7.50 -27.93
CA ALA A 47 -14.30 -6.27 -27.32
C ALA A 47 -13.80 -6.33 -25.87
N ALA A 48 -12.66 -5.70 -25.62
CA ALA A 48 -12.28 -5.30 -24.29
C ALA A 48 -13.39 -4.37 -23.83
N GLY A 49 -14.19 -4.83 -22.88
CA GLY A 49 -15.16 -3.99 -22.19
C GLY A 49 -14.45 -2.77 -21.59
N PRO A 50 -15.13 -1.63 -21.42
CA PRO A 50 -14.54 -0.43 -20.86
C PRO A 50 -13.96 -0.77 -19.49
N GLY A 51 -12.63 -0.58 -19.36
CA GLY A 51 -11.82 -0.98 -18.23
C GLY A 51 -12.36 -0.41 -16.92
N ALA A 52 -12.37 -1.27 -15.93
CA ALA A 52 -12.43 -0.89 -14.54
C ALA A 52 -11.39 0.20 -14.30
N GLY A 53 -11.79 1.32 -13.67
CA GLY A 53 -10.90 2.43 -13.36
C GLY A 53 -9.58 1.95 -12.80
N GLY A 54 -8.47 2.45 -13.36
CA GLY A 54 -7.13 1.94 -13.10
C GLY A 54 -6.85 1.82 -11.61
N ALA A 55 -6.53 0.61 -11.15
CA ALA A 55 -6.20 0.35 -9.76
C ALA A 55 -4.99 1.20 -9.36
N ALA A 56 -5.09 1.88 -8.23
CA ALA A 56 -4.02 2.68 -7.67
C ALA A 56 -2.79 1.80 -7.44
N ARG A 57 -1.67 2.11 -8.08
CA ARG A 57 -0.43 1.35 -7.95
C ARG A 57 0.66 2.17 -7.30
N LEU A 58 1.19 1.67 -6.17
CA LEU A 58 2.31 2.31 -5.48
C LEU A 58 3.66 2.09 -6.20
N TYR A 59 3.77 1.06 -7.03
CA TYR A 59 4.99 0.71 -7.78
C TYR A 59 4.66 0.48 -9.25
N ARG A 60 5.55 0.91 -10.13
CA ARG A 60 5.40 0.79 -11.58
C ARG A 60 6.47 -0.12 -12.16
N ALA A 61 6.04 -1.15 -12.88
CA ALA A 61 6.95 -2.04 -13.58
C ALA A 61 7.72 -1.26 -14.67
N GLY A 62 9.05 -1.45 -14.73
CA GLY A 62 9.90 -0.77 -15.69
C GLY A 62 10.35 0.65 -15.30
N GLU A 63 9.65 1.35 -14.40
CA GLU A 63 10.06 2.66 -13.88
C GLU A 63 10.79 2.52 -12.53
N ASP A 64 10.26 1.66 -11.65
CA ASP A 64 10.84 1.41 -10.33
C ASP A 64 11.81 0.21 -10.39
N ALA A 65 12.85 0.24 -9.59
CA ALA A 65 13.74 -0.90 -9.39
C ALA A 65 13.08 -2.06 -8.61
N VAL A 66 11.84 -1.88 -8.17
CA VAL A 66 11.02 -2.87 -7.47
C VAL A 66 10.43 -3.84 -8.50
N TRP A 67 10.57 -5.15 -8.27
CA TRP A 67 9.90 -6.17 -9.08
C TRP A 67 8.41 -6.18 -8.73
N VAL A 68 7.56 -5.72 -9.64
CA VAL A 68 6.10 -5.73 -9.45
C VAL A 68 5.56 -7.11 -9.80
N LEU A 69 5.02 -7.79 -8.79
CA LEU A 69 4.45 -9.13 -8.91
C LEU A 69 2.92 -9.09 -8.91
N ASP A 70 2.33 -10.13 -9.46
CA ASP A 70 0.88 -10.39 -9.46
C ASP A 70 0.59 -11.88 -9.24
N SER A 71 -0.68 -12.27 -9.29
CA SER A 71 -1.13 -13.66 -9.11
C SER A 71 -0.50 -14.65 -10.09
N GLY A 72 -0.16 -14.19 -11.31
CA GLY A 72 0.47 -15.03 -12.33
C GLY A 72 1.99 -15.21 -12.15
N SER A 73 2.66 -14.21 -11.56
CA SER A 73 4.13 -14.15 -11.51
C SER A 73 4.72 -14.51 -10.15
N VAL A 74 3.99 -14.29 -9.04
CA VAL A 74 4.54 -14.46 -7.69
C VAL A 74 4.97 -15.90 -7.39
N ARG A 75 4.23 -16.91 -7.82
CA ARG A 75 4.61 -18.31 -7.61
C ARG A 75 5.90 -18.65 -8.34
N GLY A 76 6.04 -18.22 -9.60
CA GLY A 76 7.27 -18.40 -10.36
C GLY A 76 8.47 -17.67 -9.74
N ALA A 77 8.24 -16.53 -9.09
CA ALA A 77 9.26 -15.80 -8.36
C ALA A 77 9.70 -16.50 -7.07
N THR A 78 8.74 -17.02 -6.29
CA THR A 78 9.01 -17.56 -4.95
C THR A 78 9.27 -19.08 -4.92
N THR A 79 9.02 -19.81 -6.03
CA THR A 79 9.22 -21.25 -6.12
C THR A 79 10.27 -21.56 -7.19
N ASN A 80 11.28 -22.35 -6.84
CA ASN A 80 12.38 -22.77 -7.71
C ASN A 80 13.16 -21.62 -8.39
N SER A 81 13.16 -20.45 -7.81
CA SER A 81 13.95 -19.30 -8.26
C SER A 81 15.43 -19.51 -7.97
N THR A 82 16.32 -19.08 -8.86
CA THR A 82 17.77 -19.10 -8.64
C THR A 82 18.27 -18.00 -7.72
N ALA A 83 17.45 -16.99 -7.42
CA ALA A 83 17.72 -15.94 -6.47
C ALA A 83 16.74 -15.99 -5.30
N ALA A 84 17.16 -15.50 -4.16
CA ALA A 84 16.26 -15.23 -3.03
C ALA A 84 15.37 -14.03 -3.31
N TRP A 85 14.27 -13.89 -2.59
CA TRP A 85 13.33 -12.77 -2.73
C TRP A 85 12.96 -12.17 -1.38
N LEU A 86 12.84 -10.85 -1.37
CA LEU A 86 12.16 -10.08 -0.33
C LEU A 86 10.93 -9.43 -0.96
N VAL A 87 9.75 -9.88 -0.56
CA VAL A 87 8.47 -9.42 -1.13
C VAL A 87 7.71 -8.60 -0.11
N GLN A 88 7.32 -7.40 -0.50
CA GLN A 88 6.34 -6.59 0.22
C GLN A 88 4.95 -6.92 -0.31
N PHE A 89 4.10 -7.47 0.53
CA PHE A 89 2.66 -7.55 0.30
C PHE A 89 2.04 -6.28 0.87
N TYR A 90 1.38 -5.51 0.03
CA TYR A 90 0.84 -4.22 0.40
C TYR A 90 -0.61 -4.05 -0.07
N SER A 91 -1.24 -2.97 0.36
CA SER A 91 -2.51 -2.53 -0.19
C SER A 91 -2.38 -1.07 -0.60
N SER A 92 -2.79 -0.75 -1.84
CA SER A 92 -2.64 0.57 -2.44
C SER A 92 -3.41 1.68 -1.70
N TRP A 93 -4.46 1.35 -0.94
CA TRP A 93 -5.21 2.29 -0.11
C TRP A 93 -4.65 2.46 1.32
N CYS A 94 -3.70 1.61 1.73
CA CYS A 94 -3.16 1.64 3.09
C CYS A 94 -2.19 2.81 3.29
N GLY A 95 -2.51 3.74 4.18
CA GLY A 95 -1.70 4.93 4.44
C GLY A 95 -0.25 4.63 4.84
N HIS A 96 0.00 3.56 5.62
CA HIS A 96 1.36 3.12 5.97
C HIS A 96 2.12 2.56 4.77
N CYS A 97 1.42 1.88 3.84
CA CYS A 97 2.03 1.41 2.59
C CYS A 97 2.43 2.59 1.70
N ILE A 98 1.53 3.57 1.57
CA ILE A 98 1.80 4.82 0.81
C ILE A 98 3.00 5.55 1.41
N GLY A 99 3.02 5.73 2.73
CA GLY A 99 4.11 6.39 3.45
C GLY A 99 5.46 5.67 3.32
N TYR A 100 5.44 4.33 3.26
CA TYR A 100 6.65 3.50 3.17
C TYR A 100 7.16 3.29 1.73
N ALA A 101 6.33 3.51 0.72
CA ALA A 101 6.69 3.28 -0.68
C ALA A 101 7.97 4.00 -1.15
N PRO A 102 8.27 5.26 -0.77
CA PRO A 102 9.54 5.90 -1.09
C PRO A 102 10.75 5.16 -0.54
N THR A 103 10.68 4.68 0.72
CA THR A 103 11.75 3.90 1.36
C THR A 103 11.97 2.57 0.64
N TRP A 104 10.89 1.89 0.26
CA TRP A 104 10.97 0.62 -0.48
C TRP A 104 11.59 0.78 -1.87
N ARG A 105 11.22 1.86 -2.60
CA ARG A 105 11.86 2.21 -3.89
C ARG A 105 13.34 2.54 -3.71
N ALA A 106 13.68 3.28 -2.65
CA ALA A 106 15.06 3.63 -2.34
C ALA A 106 15.88 2.37 -2.01
N LEU A 107 15.34 1.45 -1.21
CA LEU A 107 15.97 0.16 -0.91
C LEU A 107 16.20 -0.65 -2.20
N ALA A 108 15.17 -0.83 -3.02
CA ALA A 108 15.28 -1.60 -4.27
C ALA A 108 16.35 -1.02 -5.22
N ARG A 109 16.46 0.31 -5.29
CA ARG A 109 17.49 1.01 -6.08
C ARG A 109 18.88 0.84 -5.47
N ASP A 110 18.99 0.91 -4.14
CA ASP A 110 20.25 0.78 -3.41
C ASP A 110 20.87 -0.63 -3.54
N VAL A 111 20.01 -1.66 -3.64
CA VAL A 111 20.42 -3.07 -3.75
C VAL A 111 20.19 -3.65 -5.15
N GLN A 112 19.96 -2.85 -6.18
CA GLN A 112 19.68 -3.35 -7.53
C GLN A 112 20.79 -4.26 -8.10
N ASP A 113 22.04 -4.01 -7.75
CA ASP A 113 23.18 -4.84 -8.15
C ASP A 113 23.20 -6.21 -7.45
N TRP A 114 22.38 -6.42 -6.42
CA TRP A 114 22.23 -7.69 -5.70
C TRP A 114 21.21 -8.65 -6.35
N ALA A 115 20.52 -8.22 -7.40
CA ALA A 115 19.36 -8.92 -7.98
C ALA A 115 19.62 -10.36 -8.42
N ALA A 116 20.88 -10.72 -8.70
CA ALA A 116 21.26 -12.09 -9.00
C ALA A 116 21.31 -12.99 -7.75
N ALA A 117 21.46 -12.43 -6.55
CA ALA A 117 21.45 -13.12 -5.26
C ALA A 117 20.11 -12.98 -4.53
N ILE A 118 19.59 -11.74 -4.42
CA ILE A 118 18.32 -11.44 -3.76
C ILE A 118 17.61 -10.27 -4.43
N ARG A 119 16.32 -10.41 -4.66
CA ARG A 119 15.46 -9.43 -5.35
C ARG A 119 14.47 -8.78 -4.40
N VAL A 120 14.18 -7.50 -4.63
CA VAL A 120 13.18 -6.73 -3.88
C VAL A 120 11.94 -6.59 -4.76
N ALA A 121 10.79 -7.06 -4.23
CA ALA A 121 9.54 -7.12 -4.98
C ALA A 121 8.37 -6.55 -4.18
N ALA A 122 7.27 -6.27 -4.87
CA ALA A 122 6.01 -5.86 -4.26
C ALA A 122 4.81 -6.49 -4.98
N LEU A 123 3.75 -6.80 -4.21
CA LEU A 123 2.49 -7.33 -4.69
C LEU A 123 1.34 -6.61 -4.01
N ASP A 124 0.42 -6.04 -4.80
CA ASP A 124 -0.76 -5.33 -4.30
C ASP A 124 -1.90 -6.31 -4.00
N CYS A 125 -2.21 -6.49 -2.73
CA CYS A 125 -3.33 -7.31 -2.29
C CYS A 125 -4.71 -6.60 -2.40
N ALA A 126 -4.74 -5.31 -2.73
CA ALA A 126 -6.00 -4.61 -3.00
C ALA A 126 -6.53 -4.89 -4.41
N GLU A 127 -5.70 -5.39 -5.33
CA GLU A 127 -6.16 -5.85 -6.64
C GLU A 127 -6.92 -7.18 -6.51
N GLU A 128 -8.16 -7.22 -7.00
CA GLU A 128 -9.05 -8.38 -6.87
C GLU A 128 -8.43 -9.69 -7.38
N ARG A 129 -7.72 -9.63 -8.51
CA ARG A 129 -7.01 -10.79 -9.09
C ARG A 129 -5.91 -11.36 -8.18
N ASN A 130 -5.44 -10.62 -7.18
CA ASN A 130 -4.37 -11.03 -6.27
C ASN A 130 -4.91 -11.57 -4.93
N HIS A 131 -6.22 -11.50 -4.66
CA HIS A 131 -6.80 -11.86 -3.37
C HIS A 131 -6.51 -13.32 -3.00
N GLU A 132 -6.77 -14.28 -3.91
CA GLU A 132 -6.51 -15.70 -3.64
C GLU A 132 -5.04 -15.99 -3.34
N VAL A 133 -4.15 -15.29 -4.03
CA VAL A 133 -2.71 -15.42 -3.82
C VAL A 133 -2.32 -14.82 -2.47
N CYS A 134 -2.77 -13.63 -2.12
CA CYS A 134 -2.50 -13.04 -0.81
C CYS A 134 -3.02 -13.91 0.33
N GLN A 135 -4.21 -14.52 0.18
CA GLN A 135 -4.72 -15.54 1.10
C GLN A 135 -3.78 -16.74 1.22
N ALA A 136 -3.32 -17.29 0.06
CA ALA A 136 -2.44 -18.46 0.05
C ALA A 136 -1.12 -18.19 0.78
N TYR A 137 -0.59 -16.96 0.70
CA TYR A 137 0.60 -16.53 1.42
C TYR A 137 0.35 -16.10 2.87
N ASP A 138 -0.87 -16.27 3.38
CA ASP A 138 -1.28 -15.94 4.76
C ASP A 138 -1.05 -14.45 5.09
N ILE A 139 -1.46 -13.57 4.17
CA ILE A 139 -1.32 -12.12 4.32
C ILE A 139 -2.62 -11.53 4.85
N HIS A 140 -2.60 -11.12 6.10
CA HIS A 140 -3.75 -10.55 6.80
C HIS A 140 -3.60 -9.07 7.12
N TYR A 141 -2.39 -8.52 7.03
CA TYR A 141 -2.07 -7.13 7.39
C TYR A 141 -1.08 -6.50 6.42
N TYR A 142 -1.16 -5.18 6.27
CA TYR A 142 -0.35 -4.41 5.36
C TYR A 142 0.41 -3.27 6.08
N PRO A 143 1.66 -2.99 5.65
CA PRO A 143 2.49 -3.81 4.77
C PRO A 143 3.03 -5.06 5.50
N SER A 144 3.08 -6.20 4.80
CA SER A 144 3.73 -7.44 5.25
C SER A 144 4.94 -7.73 4.40
N PHE A 145 6.04 -8.16 5.05
CA PHE A 145 7.30 -8.45 4.38
C PHE A 145 7.66 -9.92 4.57
N ARG A 146 7.93 -10.60 3.46
CA ARG A 146 8.24 -12.04 3.43
C ARG A 146 9.53 -12.28 2.68
N TYR A 147 10.41 -13.10 3.27
CA TYR A 147 11.60 -13.63 2.62
C TYR A 147 11.34 -15.01 2.05
N PHE A 148 11.89 -15.27 0.86
CA PHE A 148 11.86 -16.57 0.19
C PHE A 148 13.26 -16.98 -0.21
N LYS A 149 13.65 -18.21 0.17
CA LYS A 149 14.98 -18.77 -0.17
C LYS A 149 15.03 -19.20 -1.65
N ALA A 150 16.22 -19.12 -2.23
CA ALA A 150 16.45 -19.66 -3.55
C ALA A 150 16.19 -21.18 -3.56
N PHE A 151 15.85 -21.73 -4.73
CA PHE A 151 15.60 -23.16 -4.97
C PHE A 151 14.56 -23.80 -4.04
N THR A 152 13.67 -23.03 -3.43
CA THR A 152 12.54 -23.57 -2.68
C THR A 152 11.62 -24.34 -3.63
N ARG A 153 11.50 -25.67 -3.47
CA ARG A 153 10.74 -26.55 -4.37
C ARG A 153 9.26 -26.54 -4.08
N ASP A 154 8.92 -26.57 -2.80
CA ASP A 154 7.54 -26.62 -2.35
C ASP A 154 7.01 -25.22 -2.07
N PHE A 155 5.69 -25.05 -2.16
CA PHE A 155 5.05 -23.81 -1.80
C PHE A 155 5.28 -23.52 -0.31
N THR A 156 5.67 -22.27 -0.03
CA THR A 156 5.82 -21.74 1.34
C THR A 156 5.23 -20.34 1.42
N THR A 157 4.74 -19.97 2.58
CA THR A 157 4.29 -18.61 2.87
C THR A 157 5.45 -17.62 3.08
N GLY A 158 6.69 -18.12 3.08
CA GLY A 158 7.89 -17.34 3.32
C GLY A 158 8.17 -17.06 4.80
N GLU A 159 9.35 -16.53 5.07
CA GLU A 159 9.78 -16.13 6.41
C GLU A 159 9.44 -14.66 6.68
N ASN A 160 8.85 -14.36 7.83
CA ASN A 160 8.56 -12.97 8.21
C ASN A 160 9.85 -12.18 8.41
N PHE A 161 9.84 -10.92 7.97
CA PHE A 161 10.85 -9.94 8.39
C PHE A 161 10.82 -9.74 9.92
N LYS A 162 11.99 -9.78 10.55
CA LYS A 162 12.15 -9.71 12.02
C LYS A 162 13.06 -8.56 12.48
N GLY A 163 13.25 -7.52 11.66
CA GLY A 163 14.04 -6.36 12.07
C GLY A 163 13.38 -5.55 13.19
N PRO A 164 14.17 -4.80 13.97
CA PRO A 164 13.67 -3.93 15.04
C PRO A 164 12.86 -2.75 14.50
N ASP A 165 13.16 -2.31 13.29
CA ASP A 165 12.49 -1.25 12.56
C ASP A 165 12.46 -1.56 11.06
N ARG A 166 11.91 -0.64 10.26
CA ARG A 166 11.82 -0.75 8.80
C ARG A 166 12.66 0.31 8.09
N GLU A 167 13.66 0.84 8.76
CA GLU A 167 14.64 1.74 8.16
C GLU A 167 15.38 1.05 7.01
N LEU A 168 15.77 1.81 5.98
CA LEU A 168 16.43 1.26 4.79
C LEU A 168 17.66 0.42 5.17
N GLN A 169 18.49 0.93 6.08
CA GLN A 169 19.70 0.24 6.52
C GLN A 169 19.40 -1.06 7.25
N THR A 170 18.41 -1.05 8.14
CA THR A 170 17.99 -2.23 8.90
C THR A 170 17.48 -3.33 7.97
N VAL A 171 16.61 -2.98 7.01
CA VAL A 171 16.09 -3.96 6.04
C VAL A 171 17.21 -4.49 5.14
N ARG A 172 18.14 -3.63 4.69
CA ARG A 172 19.29 -4.03 3.87
C ARG A 172 20.20 -5.00 4.62
N GLN A 173 20.52 -4.73 5.87
CA GLN A 173 21.34 -5.62 6.72
C GLN A 173 20.62 -6.97 6.96
N ALA A 174 19.31 -6.94 7.22
CA ALA A 174 18.53 -8.15 7.37
C ALA A 174 18.50 -8.99 6.07
N MET A 175 18.55 -8.37 4.88
CA MET A 175 18.70 -9.11 3.62
C MET A 175 20.05 -9.84 3.55
N VAL A 176 21.13 -9.24 4.03
CA VAL A 176 22.46 -9.88 4.11
C VAL A 176 22.43 -11.07 5.07
N ASP A 177 21.85 -10.88 6.26
CA ASP A 177 21.73 -11.95 7.25
C ASP A 177 20.85 -13.10 6.74
N PHE A 178 19.78 -12.78 6.02
CA PHE A 178 18.92 -13.79 5.38
C PHE A 178 19.70 -14.60 4.32
N LEU A 179 20.52 -13.95 3.51
CA LEU A 179 21.39 -14.66 2.55
C LEU A 179 22.38 -15.60 3.25
N GLN A 180 22.98 -15.18 4.37
CA GLN A 180 23.89 -16.03 5.14
C GLN A 180 23.20 -17.23 5.83
N ASN A 181 21.89 -17.18 5.99
CA ASN A 181 21.08 -18.28 6.53
C ASN A 181 20.70 -19.34 5.46
N HIS A 182 21.19 -19.23 4.22
CA HIS A 182 21.05 -20.27 3.21
C HIS A 182 22.01 -21.42 3.49
N THR A 183 21.56 -22.64 3.16
CA THR A 183 22.42 -23.83 3.16
C THR A 183 23.07 -24.00 1.81
N ASP A 184 24.05 -24.87 1.71
CA ASP A 184 24.73 -25.17 0.40
C ASP A 184 23.75 -25.60 -0.68
N THR A 185 22.65 -26.24 -0.30
CA THR A 185 21.62 -26.73 -1.24
C THR A 185 20.73 -25.65 -1.80
N ASN A 186 20.62 -24.50 -1.16
CA ASN A 186 19.77 -23.38 -1.58
C ASN A 186 20.52 -22.05 -1.69
N TRP A 187 21.87 -22.08 -1.71
CA TRP A 187 22.68 -20.91 -1.94
C TRP A 187 22.47 -20.38 -3.37
N PRO A 188 22.17 -19.09 -3.57
CA PRO A 188 22.03 -18.52 -4.92
C PRO A 188 23.36 -18.62 -5.68
N PRO A 189 23.42 -19.24 -6.88
CA PRO A 189 24.68 -19.52 -7.57
C PRO A 189 25.49 -18.27 -7.93
N ALA A 190 24.81 -17.17 -8.14
CA ALA A 190 25.44 -15.88 -8.44
C ALA A 190 25.90 -15.12 -7.19
N CYS A 191 25.52 -15.57 -5.99
CA CYS A 191 25.93 -14.95 -4.74
C CYS A 191 27.35 -15.42 -4.37
N PRO A 192 28.33 -14.51 -4.28
CA PRO A 192 29.66 -14.89 -3.78
C PRO A 192 29.59 -15.35 -2.32
N ALA A 193 30.57 -16.16 -1.91
CA ALA A 193 30.71 -16.52 -0.50
C ALA A 193 30.88 -15.25 0.35
N LEU A 194 30.04 -15.10 1.37
CA LEU A 194 30.02 -13.96 2.28
C LEU A 194 30.83 -14.21 3.57
N ASP A 195 31.40 -15.40 3.72
CA ASP A 195 32.20 -15.75 4.87
C ASP A 195 33.58 -15.05 4.87
N PRO A 196 34.11 -14.72 6.03
CA PRO A 196 35.43 -14.11 6.13
C PRO A 196 36.53 -15.13 5.80
N ILE A 197 37.58 -14.67 5.13
CA ILE A 197 38.82 -15.42 4.96
C ILE A 197 39.74 -15.17 6.16
N ARG A 198 40.71 -16.05 6.38
CA ARG A 198 41.71 -15.88 7.42
C ARG A 198 42.74 -14.82 7.03
N PRO A 199 43.32 -14.07 7.97
CA PRO A 199 44.37 -13.12 7.68
C PRO A 199 45.56 -13.74 6.94
N SER A 200 45.92 -14.99 7.25
CA SER A 200 46.98 -15.73 6.55
C SER A 200 46.71 -15.94 5.06
N ASP A 201 45.44 -16.08 4.67
CA ASP A 201 45.05 -16.34 3.28
C ASP A 201 45.28 -15.09 2.41
N VAL A 202 45.28 -13.87 3.02
CA VAL A 202 45.54 -12.62 2.30
C VAL A 202 46.95 -12.59 1.70
N LEU A 203 47.95 -13.09 2.42
CA LEU A 203 49.32 -13.19 1.90
C LEU A 203 49.38 -14.11 0.68
N SER A 204 48.68 -15.22 0.73
CA SER A 204 48.57 -16.15 -0.40
C SER A 204 47.89 -15.53 -1.62
N LEU A 205 46.96 -14.57 -1.42
CA LEU A 205 46.31 -13.83 -2.51
C LEU A 205 47.25 -12.81 -3.16
N ILE A 206 48.17 -12.25 -2.39
CA ILE A 206 49.21 -11.33 -2.92
C ILE A 206 50.20 -12.08 -3.84
N ASP A 207 50.55 -13.30 -3.49
CA ASP A 207 51.46 -14.14 -4.26
C ASP A 207 50.83 -14.76 -5.51
N LYS A 208 49.49 -14.96 -5.52
CA LYS A 208 48.74 -15.51 -6.66
C LYS A 208 48.46 -14.43 -7.69
N ARG A 209 48.80 -14.69 -8.96
CA ARG A 209 48.48 -13.81 -10.09
C ARG A 209 47.37 -14.41 -10.95
N ASP A 210 46.16 -14.41 -10.43
CA ASP A 210 45.02 -15.04 -11.11
C ASP A 210 44.36 -14.18 -12.21
N GLY A 211 44.98 -13.06 -12.60
CA GLY A 211 44.46 -12.14 -13.63
C GLY A 211 43.22 -11.34 -13.23
N VAL A 212 42.73 -11.51 -12.03
CA VAL A 212 41.55 -10.83 -11.44
C VAL A 212 41.99 -9.87 -10.35
N CYS A 213 41.37 -8.71 -10.29
CA CYS A 213 41.55 -7.79 -9.19
C CYS A 213 40.91 -8.35 -7.91
N VAL A 214 41.61 -8.38 -6.80
CA VAL A 214 41.06 -8.84 -5.50
C VAL A 214 41.01 -7.68 -4.53
N ALA A 215 39.83 -7.33 -4.04
CA ALA A 215 39.60 -6.38 -2.95
C ALA A 215 39.41 -7.12 -1.64
N VAL A 216 40.16 -6.75 -0.61
CA VAL A 216 40.02 -7.34 0.74
C VAL A 216 39.52 -6.26 1.69
N ILE A 217 38.33 -6.45 2.24
CA ILE A 217 37.77 -5.52 3.24
C ILE A 217 38.12 -6.02 4.63
N PHE A 218 38.89 -5.23 5.34
CA PHE A 218 39.19 -5.43 6.77
C PHE A 218 38.14 -4.71 7.58
N GLU A 219 37.45 -5.43 8.47
CA GLU A 219 36.33 -4.89 9.23
C GLU A 219 36.15 -5.59 10.57
N SER A 220 35.41 -4.96 11.50
CA SER A 220 35.01 -5.57 12.77
C SER A 220 33.85 -6.56 12.59
N ARG A 221 33.63 -7.46 13.53
CA ARG A 221 32.55 -8.50 13.50
C ARG A 221 31.15 -7.94 13.28
N GLY A 222 30.87 -6.78 13.86
CA GLY A 222 29.54 -6.14 13.72
C GLY A 222 29.34 -5.37 12.41
N SER A 223 30.37 -5.26 11.56
CA SER A 223 30.30 -4.51 10.30
C SER A 223 29.57 -5.31 9.20
N TYR A 224 28.81 -4.62 8.40
CA TYR A 224 28.18 -5.16 7.18
C TYR A 224 28.91 -4.74 5.90
N VAL A 225 29.86 -3.83 5.98
CA VAL A 225 30.50 -3.18 4.82
C VAL A 225 31.10 -4.20 3.86
N GLY A 226 31.85 -5.18 4.35
CA GLY A 226 32.48 -6.18 3.49
C GLY A 226 31.47 -7.05 2.73
N ARG A 227 30.42 -7.48 3.41
CA ARG A 227 29.32 -8.27 2.81
C ARG A 227 28.55 -7.46 1.77
N GLU A 228 28.19 -6.22 2.11
CA GLU A 228 27.47 -5.31 1.22
C GLU A 228 28.28 -4.97 -0.02
N VAL A 229 29.59 -4.66 0.11
CA VAL A 229 30.49 -4.40 -1.02
C VAL A 229 30.65 -5.65 -1.90
N THR A 230 30.72 -6.84 -1.29
CA THR A 230 30.76 -8.11 -2.04
C THR A 230 29.52 -8.26 -2.92
N LEU A 231 28.33 -7.97 -2.37
CA LEU A 231 27.07 -8.03 -3.12
C LEU A 231 26.96 -6.94 -4.19
N ASP A 232 27.47 -5.73 -3.94
CA ASP A 232 27.48 -4.62 -4.91
C ASP A 232 28.31 -4.92 -6.16
N LEU A 233 29.26 -5.84 -6.06
CA LEU A 233 30.16 -6.22 -7.16
C LEU A 233 29.70 -7.47 -7.91
N ILE A 234 28.58 -8.11 -7.56
CA ILE A 234 28.05 -9.29 -8.25
C ILE A 234 27.94 -9.11 -9.78
N PRO A 235 27.41 -7.97 -10.30
CA PRO A 235 27.27 -7.79 -11.74
C PRO A 235 28.58 -7.39 -12.44
N TYR A 236 29.70 -7.32 -11.74
CA TYR A 236 30.98 -6.92 -12.30
C TYR A 236 31.90 -8.12 -12.51
N GLU A 237 32.68 -8.10 -13.59
CA GLU A 237 33.70 -9.09 -13.91
C GLU A 237 35.10 -8.52 -13.63
N ASN A 238 36.07 -9.42 -13.56
CA ASN A 238 37.49 -9.14 -13.29
C ASN A 238 37.77 -8.55 -11.90
N ILE A 239 36.84 -8.71 -10.96
CA ILE A 239 37.00 -8.35 -9.57
C ILE A 239 36.40 -9.40 -8.65
N ALA A 240 37.12 -9.72 -7.57
CA ALA A 240 36.63 -10.53 -6.45
C ALA A 240 36.76 -9.75 -5.16
N VAL A 241 35.74 -9.78 -4.31
CA VAL A 241 35.78 -9.13 -2.99
C VAL A 241 35.89 -10.22 -1.92
N LYS A 242 36.79 -10.04 -0.99
CA LYS A 242 36.97 -10.87 0.20
C LYS A 242 36.87 -9.99 1.43
N ARG A 243 36.60 -10.59 2.60
CA ARG A 243 36.56 -9.85 3.85
C ARG A 243 37.37 -10.57 4.95
N VAL A 244 37.97 -9.81 5.83
CA VAL A 244 38.73 -10.29 6.98
C VAL A 244 38.20 -9.63 8.24
N LEU A 245 37.95 -10.44 9.27
CA LEU A 245 37.47 -9.96 10.55
C LEU A 245 38.58 -10.03 11.60
N ASP A 246 38.57 -9.05 12.51
CA ASP A 246 39.39 -9.06 13.74
C ASP A 246 40.86 -9.45 13.51
N ALA A 247 41.48 -8.90 12.44
CA ALA A 247 42.88 -9.13 12.18
C ALA A 247 43.75 -8.53 13.32
N GLU A 248 44.79 -9.24 13.69
CA GLU A 248 45.76 -8.77 14.72
C GLU A 248 46.37 -7.43 14.32
N GLN A 249 46.56 -6.53 15.28
CA GLN A 249 47.10 -5.19 15.07
C GLN A 249 48.43 -5.21 14.32
N ALA A 250 49.32 -6.14 14.67
CA ALA A 250 50.63 -6.29 14.01
C ALA A 250 50.49 -6.69 12.52
N PHE A 251 49.41 -7.43 12.15
CA PHE A 251 49.14 -7.76 10.76
C PHE A 251 48.60 -6.53 9.99
N LEU A 252 47.67 -5.78 10.61
CA LEU A 252 47.14 -4.53 10.04
C LEU A 252 48.22 -3.50 9.79
N GLU A 253 49.16 -3.33 10.74
CA GLU A 253 50.28 -2.42 10.63
C GLU A 253 51.24 -2.76 9.45
N LYS A 254 51.47 -4.06 9.22
CA LYS A 254 52.28 -4.53 8.05
C LYS A 254 51.63 -4.16 6.73
N LEU A 255 50.30 -4.05 6.67
CA LEU A 255 49.58 -3.64 5.47
C LEU A 255 49.30 -2.13 5.43
N GLY A 256 49.77 -1.35 6.42
CA GLY A 256 49.54 0.07 6.54
C GLY A 256 48.08 0.46 6.93
N ILE A 257 47.33 -0.45 7.56
CA ILE A 257 45.93 -0.25 7.94
C ILE A 257 45.89 0.31 9.37
N SER A 258 45.44 1.55 9.52
CA SER A 258 45.34 2.27 10.80
C SER A 258 43.93 2.30 11.39
N SER A 259 42.90 2.02 10.59
CA SER A 259 41.48 2.08 11.00
C SER A 259 40.63 1.10 10.23
N LEU A 260 39.48 0.70 10.84
CA LEU A 260 38.49 -0.20 10.24
C LEU A 260 37.16 0.54 10.05
N PRO A 261 36.38 0.24 9.01
CA PRO A 261 36.72 -0.67 7.90
C PRO A 261 37.71 -0.05 6.92
N SER A 262 38.59 -0.89 6.33
CA SER A 262 39.54 -0.51 5.29
C SER A 262 39.51 -1.46 4.12
N CYS A 263 39.80 -0.97 2.93
CA CYS A 263 39.84 -1.77 1.72
C CYS A 263 41.26 -1.84 1.17
N TYR A 264 41.77 -3.04 0.97
CA TYR A 264 43.09 -3.32 0.40
C TYR A 264 42.91 -3.98 -0.96
N VAL A 265 43.57 -3.44 -2.00
CA VAL A 265 43.35 -3.97 -3.37
C VAL A 265 44.66 -4.62 -3.85
N ILE A 266 44.54 -5.78 -4.45
CA ILE A 266 45.55 -6.57 -5.10
C ILE A 266 45.25 -6.58 -6.58
N HIS A 267 46.09 -5.98 -7.41
CA HIS A 267 45.91 -5.87 -8.85
C HIS A 267 46.51 -7.09 -9.60
N PRO A 268 46.00 -7.43 -10.78
CA PRO A 268 46.52 -8.54 -11.60
C PRO A 268 48.00 -8.44 -11.94
N ASN A 269 48.56 -7.21 -11.99
CA ASN A 269 49.98 -6.97 -12.27
C ASN A 269 50.90 -7.20 -11.05
N GLY A 270 50.31 -7.60 -9.90
CA GLY A 270 51.04 -7.81 -8.64
C GLY A 270 51.21 -6.54 -7.79
N SER A 271 50.80 -5.35 -8.26
CA SER A 271 50.75 -4.19 -7.40
C SER A 271 49.61 -4.32 -6.39
N HIS A 272 49.84 -3.89 -5.17
CA HIS A 272 48.83 -4.00 -4.11
C HIS A 272 48.97 -2.81 -3.13
N GLY A 273 47.90 -2.46 -2.47
CA GLY A 273 47.92 -1.37 -1.49
C GLY A 273 46.55 -1.00 -0.94
N LEU A 274 46.58 -0.13 0.06
CA LEU A 274 45.37 0.41 0.68
C LEU A 274 44.67 1.40 -0.27
N THR A 275 43.35 1.33 -0.35
CA THR A 275 42.61 2.28 -1.17
C THR A 275 42.50 3.62 -0.48
N ASN A 276 42.71 4.68 -1.24
CA ASN A 276 42.54 6.06 -0.76
C ASN A 276 41.09 6.50 -1.09
N VAL A 277 40.16 6.28 -0.18
CA VAL A 277 38.78 6.73 -0.29
C VAL A 277 38.50 7.87 0.69
N ALA A 278 37.63 8.80 0.32
CA ALA A 278 37.33 9.98 1.13
C ALA A 278 36.66 9.60 2.48
N LYS A 279 35.90 8.50 2.50
CA LYS A 279 35.27 7.96 3.72
C LYS A 279 35.28 6.44 3.67
N PRO A 280 35.48 5.74 4.79
CA PRO A 280 35.46 4.26 4.87
C PRO A 280 34.02 3.71 4.94
N LEU A 281 33.23 3.99 3.91
CA LEU A 281 31.82 3.59 3.80
C LEU A 281 31.60 2.69 2.59
N ARG A 282 30.58 1.82 2.64
CA ARG A 282 30.16 0.93 1.55
C ARG A 282 30.14 1.63 0.19
N SER A 283 29.43 2.77 0.09
CA SER A 283 29.26 3.49 -1.18
C SER A 283 30.59 3.98 -1.78
N PHE A 284 31.55 4.41 -0.95
CA PHE A 284 32.84 4.85 -1.40
C PHE A 284 33.71 3.68 -1.86
N PHE A 285 33.73 2.57 -1.12
CA PHE A 285 34.44 1.37 -1.54
C PHE A 285 33.87 0.80 -2.83
N SER A 286 32.54 0.64 -2.90
CA SER A 286 31.87 0.13 -4.09
C SER A 286 32.12 1.01 -5.31
N SER A 287 32.02 2.34 -5.18
CA SER A 287 32.28 3.27 -6.28
C SER A 287 33.73 3.21 -6.75
N TYR A 288 34.69 3.19 -5.82
CA TYR A 288 36.09 3.05 -6.13
C TYR A 288 36.39 1.76 -6.88
N LEU A 289 35.89 0.62 -6.37
CA LEU A 289 36.16 -0.69 -6.96
C LEU A 289 35.51 -0.84 -8.35
N LYS A 290 34.31 -0.25 -8.56
CA LYS A 290 33.63 -0.21 -9.87
C LYS A 290 34.38 0.67 -10.89
N SER A 291 35.17 1.62 -10.45
CA SER A 291 35.99 2.53 -11.31
C SER A 291 37.35 1.98 -11.68
N LEU A 292 37.76 0.84 -11.13
CA LEU A 292 39.09 0.28 -11.41
C LEU A 292 39.26 -0.10 -12.89
N PRO A 293 40.45 0.10 -13.47
CA PRO A 293 40.76 -0.35 -14.83
C PRO A 293 40.47 -1.87 -14.95
N ASN A 294 39.86 -2.27 -16.03
CA ASN A 294 39.47 -3.66 -16.32
C ASN A 294 38.26 -4.23 -15.52
N VAL A 295 37.76 -3.54 -14.50
CA VAL A 295 36.48 -3.91 -13.85
C VAL A 295 35.34 -3.42 -14.73
N ARG A 296 34.52 -4.35 -15.23
CA ARG A 296 33.44 -4.03 -16.17
C ARG A 296 32.14 -4.66 -15.69
N LYS A 297 31.02 -3.97 -15.90
CA LYS A 297 29.69 -4.55 -15.68
C LYS A 297 29.44 -5.62 -16.76
N LYS A 298 29.06 -6.81 -16.34
CA LYS A 298 28.66 -7.91 -17.24
C LYS A 298 27.54 -7.40 -18.13
N SER A 299 27.62 -7.67 -19.45
CA SER A 299 26.49 -7.42 -20.32
C SER A 299 25.28 -8.23 -19.84
N PRO A 300 24.09 -7.65 -19.73
CA PRO A 300 22.91 -8.39 -19.35
C PRO A 300 22.73 -9.55 -20.33
N LEU A 301 22.62 -10.77 -19.84
CA LEU A 301 22.42 -12.01 -20.63
C LEU A 301 21.10 -11.99 -21.42
N PHE A 302 20.21 -11.09 -21.10
CA PHE A 302 18.99 -10.80 -21.85
C PHE A 302 18.91 -9.28 -22.03
N PRO A 303 18.64 -8.79 -23.27
CA PRO A 303 18.22 -7.41 -23.40
C PRO A 303 16.98 -7.26 -22.52
N GLU A 304 17.05 -6.41 -21.51
CA GLU A 304 15.87 -5.87 -20.85
C GLU A 304 15.04 -5.21 -21.94
N LYS A 305 14.20 -5.98 -22.62
CA LYS A 305 13.02 -5.39 -23.22
C LYS A 305 12.19 -4.91 -22.03
N LEU A 306 12.45 -3.70 -21.61
CA LEU A 306 11.41 -2.83 -21.11
C LEU A 306 10.32 -2.92 -22.18
N SER A 307 9.29 -3.72 -21.91
CA SER A 307 8.05 -3.59 -22.63
C SER A 307 7.64 -2.15 -22.38
N GLU A 308 7.75 -1.33 -23.42
CA GLU A 308 6.93 -0.13 -23.58
C GLU A 308 5.48 -0.63 -23.65
N ALA A 309 4.98 -1.20 -22.54
CA ALA A 309 3.58 -1.34 -22.27
C ALA A 309 3.15 0.09 -21.94
N GLU A 310 2.45 0.63 -22.91
CA GLU A 310 1.73 1.87 -22.91
C GLU A 310 1.36 2.32 -21.49
N ASN A 311 2.22 3.15 -20.91
CA ASN A 311 1.96 3.90 -19.69
C ASN A 311 1.12 5.11 -20.10
N GLU A 312 -0.06 4.88 -20.64
CA GLU A 312 -1.15 5.83 -20.48
C GLU A 312 -1.55 5.68 -19.00
N ALA A 313 -0.91 6.47 -18.15
CA ALA A 313 -1.49 6.82 -16.88
C ALA A 313 -2.83 7.48 -17.25
N GLU A 314 -3.93 6.70 -17.21
CA GLU A 314 -5.28 7.25 -17.29
C GLU A 314 -5.34 8.31 -16.20
N ALA A 315 -5.24 9.57 -16.63
CA ALA A 315 -5.44 10.70 -15.76
C ALA A 315 -6.86 10.53 -15.23
N VAL A 316 -6.97 10.23 -13.94
CA VAL A 316 -8.29 10.14 -13.27
C VAL A 316 -8.96 11.48 -13.53
N GLU A 317 -10.00 11.45 -14.36
CA GLU A 317 -10.77 12.64 -14.69
C GLU A 317 -11.36 13.21 -13.40
N TRP A 318 -10.79 14.33 -12.95
CA TRP A 318 -11.28 15.01 -11.75
C TRP A 318 -12.71 15.49 -11.99
N ARG A 319 -13.62 15.15 -11.06
CA ARG A 319 -15.01 15.63 -11.08
C ARG A 319 -15.26 16.50 -9.87
N GLU A 320 -15.80 17.70 -10.09
CA GLU A 320 -16.21 18.58 -9.02
C GLU A 320 -17.40 17.95 -8.25
N PHE A 321 -17.40 18.16 -6.95
CA PHE A 321 -18.45 17.68 -6.06
C PHE A 321 -18.70 18.63 -4.90
N ASP A 322 -19.91 18.62 -4.37
CA ASP A 322 -20.30 19.38 -3.19
C ASP A 322 -19.80 18.70 -1.91
N ARG A 323 -18.87 19.36 -1.19
CA ARG A 323 -18.28 18.87 0.06
C ARG A 323 -19.27 18.78 1.21
N SER A 324 -20.39 19.52 1.15
CA SER A 324 -21.44 19.51 2.17
C SER A 324 -22.34 18.28 2.07
N ARG A 325 -22.26 17.50 0.97
CA ARG A 325 -23.11 16.37 0.67
C ARG A 325 -22.46 15.02 0.99
N LEU A 326 -23.31 14.06 1.35
CA LEU A 326 -22.95 12.66 1.47
C LEU A 326 -23.41 11.92 0.19
N TYR A 327 -22.54 11.12 -0.39
CA TYR A 327 -22.81 10.42 -1.65
C TYR A 327 -22.99 8.92 -1.43
N THR A 328 -24.10 8.39 -1.91
CA THR A 328 -24.39 6.93 -1.86
C THR A 328 -23.29 6.14 -2.56
N ALA A 329 -22.73 6.66 -3.67
CA ALA A 329 -21.65 6.03 -4.41
C ALA A 329 -20.40 5.79 -3.53
N ASP A 330 -20.03 6.74 -2.66
CA ASP A 330 -18.91 6.56 -1.72
C ASP A 330 -19.20 5.43 -0.72
N LEU A 331 -20.40 5.44 -0.10
CA LEU A 331 -20.79 4.45 0.90
C LEU A 331 -20.85 3.03 0.31
N GLU A 332 -21.42 2.89 -0.90
CA GLU A 332 -21.53 1.60 -1.59
C GLU A 332 -20.16 1.09 -2.08
N SER A 333 -19.29 2.00 -2.58
CA SER A 333 -17.90 1.64 -2.91
C SER A 333 -17.12 1.23 -1.66
N GLY A 334 -17.39 1.85 -0.51
CA GLY A 334 -16.86 1.41 0.78
C GLY A 334 -17.31 0.02 1.19
N LEU A 335 -18.60 -0.28 1.03
CA LEU A 335 -19.14 -1.62 1.26
C LEU A 335 -18.55 -2.64 0.28
N HIS A 336 -18.34 -2.26 -0.98
CA HIS A 336 -17.65 -3.11 -1.96
C HIS A 336 -16.24 -3.47 -1.46
N CYS A 337 -15.42 -2.50 -1.08
CA CYS A 337 -14.07 -2.75 -0.56
C CYS A 337 -14.11 -3.60 0.71
N LEU A 338 -15.02 -3.32 1.63
CA LEU A 338 -15.19 -4.05 2.87
C LEU A 338 -15.51 -5.53 2.62
N LEU A 339 -16.49 -5.81 1.75
CA LEU A 339 -16.99 -7.16 1.53
C LEU A 339 -16.12 -7.98 0.56
N ARG A 340 -15.50 -7.33 -0.45
CA ARG A 340 -14.72 -8.03 -1.49
C ARG A 340 -13.21 -7.93 -1.35
N VAL A 341 -12.69 -6.93 -0.61
CA VAL A 341 -11.25 -6.73 -0.45
C VAL A 341 -10.79 -7.09 0.97
N GLU A 342 -11.35 -6.46 1.98
CA GLU A 342 -10.96 -6.70 3.39
C GLU A 342 -11.26 -8.14 3.84
N LEU A 343 -12.48 -8.61 3.61
CA LEU A 343 -12.86 -9.97 3.98
C LEU A 343 -12.13 -11.03 3.14
N ALA A 344 -11.72 -10.70 1.91
CA ALA A 344 -10.96 -11.58 1.04
C ALA A 344 -9.60 -11.99 1.62
N ALA A 345 -9.07 -11.27 2.60
CA ALA A 345 -7.87 -11.68 3.33
C ALA A 345 -8.07 -12.96 4.17
N ARG A 346 -9.30 -13.47 4.29
CA ARG A 346 -9.67 -14.69 5.04
C ARG A 346 -10.24 -15.74 4.10
N SER A 347 -9.70 -16.95 4.09
CA SER A 347 -10.28 -18.08 3.33
C SER A 347 -11.58 -18.59 3.93
N ALA A 348 -11.74 -18.44 5.24
CA ALA A 348 -12.95 -18.76 5.97
C ALA A 348 -13.01 -17.93 7.26
N LEU A 349 -14.21 -17.69 7.72
CA LEU A 349 -14.53 -16.96 8.94
C LEU A 349 -15.02 -17.96 10.01
N ALA A 350 -14.44 -17.91 11.20
CA ALA A 350 -14.81 -18.84 12.28
C ALA A 350 -14.77 -18.15 13.65
N GLY A 351 -15.47 -18.71 14.61
CA GLY A 351 -15.42 -18.32 16.01
C GLY A 351 -15.63 -16.81 16.22
N ALA A 352 -14.64 -16.10 16.76
CA ALA A 352 -14.73 -14.68 17.05
C ALA A 352 -14.81 -13.79 15.78
N GLU A 353 -14.13 -14.19 14.69
CA GLU A 353 -14.18 -13.46 13.43
C GLU A 353 -15.59 -13.52 12.81
N LEU A 354 -16.20 -14.71 12.79
CA LEU A 354 -17.56 -14.87 12.28
C LEU A 354 -18.57 -14.06 13.10
N ARG A 355 -18.46 -14.10 14.44
CA ARG A 355 -19.31 -13.28 15.32
C ARG A 355 -19.13 -11.79 15.06
N THR A 356 -17.88 -11.33 14.91
CA THR A 356 -17.60 -9.93 14.61
C THR A 356 -18.21 -9.50 13.28
N LEU A 357 -18.14 -10.35 12.24
CA LEU A 357 -18.80 -10.07 10.96
C LEU A 357 -20.31 -10.03 11.11
N THR A 358 -20.92 -11.01 11.77
CA THR A 358 -22.38 -11.08 11.97
C THR A 358 -22.87 -9.84 12.71
N ASP A 359 -22.21 -9.45 13.80
CA ASP A 359 -22.52 -8.25 14.58
C ASP A 359 -22.42 -6.98 13.70
N PHE A 360 -21.33 -6.86 12.93
CA PHE A 360 -21.10 -5.69 12.09
C PHE A 360 -22.13 -5.60 10.95
N ILE A 361 -22.42 -6.71 10.27
CA ILE A 361 -23.44 -6.76 9.21
C ILE A 361 -24.82 -6.48 9.78
N THR A 362 -25.14 -6.94 11.00
CA THR A 362 -26.41 -6.60 11.68
C THR A 362 -26.55 -5.10 11.87
N ILE A 363 -25.54 -4.42 12.41
CA ILE A 363 -25.54 -2.96 12.59
C ILE A 363 -25.68 -2.25 11.23
N VAL A 364 -24.92 -2.67 10.22
CA VAL A 364 -24.97 -2.06 8.89
C VAL A 364 -26.33 -2.28 8.23
N ALA A 365 -26.89 -3.50 8.27
CA ALA A 365 -28.20 -3.82 7.67
C ALA A 365 -29.34 -2.97 8.26
N LYS A 366 -29.29 -2.72 9.57
CA LYS A 366 -30.32 -1.94 10.30
C LYS A 366 -30.17 -0.44 10.12
N LEU A 367 -28.96 0.07 9.99
CA LEU A 367 -28.66 1.52 10.03
C LEU A 367 -28.21 2.13 8.70
N PHE A 368 -27.97 1.32 7.66
CA PHE A 368 -27.50 1.82 6.37
C PHE A 368 -28.61 2.56 5.60
N PRO A 369 -28.47 3.87 5.32
CA PRO A 369 -29.54 4.65 4.67
C PRO A 369 -29.49 4.61 3.14
N GLY A 370 -28.76 3.67 2.55
CA GLY A 370 -28.54 3.60 1.10
C GLY A 370 -29.74 3.12 0.29
N ARG A 371 -29.50 2.80 -1.00
CA ARG A 371 -30.53 2.37 -1.94
C ARG A 371 -31.22 1.07 -1.53
N PRO A 372 -32.52 0.91 -1.87
CA PRO A 372 -33.28 -0.29 -1.51
C PRO A 372 -32.63 -1.62 -1.93
N PRO A 373 -32.02 -1.78 -3.14
CA PRO A 373 -31.37 -3.04 -3.51
C PRO A 373 -30.16 -3.38 -2.65
N VAL A 374 -29.40 -2.38 -2.19
CA VAL A 374 -28.24 -2.60 -1.31
C VAL A 374 -28.70 -2.90 0.12
N ARG A 375 -29.71 -2.20 0.61
CA ARG A 375 -30.33 -2.48 1.92
C ARG A 375 -30.84 -3.92 2.00
N ARG A 376 -31.59 -4.37 0.98
CA ARG A 376 -32.07 -5.76 0.90
C ARG A 376 -30.94 -6.77 0.85
N LEU A 377 -29.85 -6.46 0.14
CA LEU A 377 -28.65 -7.32 0.14
C LEU A 377 -28.10 -7.47 1.57
N LEU A 378 -27.97 -6.36 2.30
CA LEU A 378 -27.46 -6.35 3.68
C LEU A 378 -28.38 -7.09 4.63
N GLU A 379 -29.69 -6.90 4.51
CA GLU A 379 -30.73 -7.63 5.27
C GLU A 379 -30.63 -9.14 5.02
N MET A 380 -30.54 -9.55 3.76
CA MET A 380 -30.39 -10.96 3.40
C MET A 380 -29.07 -11.55 3.89
N LEU A 381 -27.97 -10.79 3.79
CA LEU A 381 -26.68 -11.24 4.30
C LEU A 381 -26.71 -11.41 5.82
N GLN A 382 -27.36 -10.50 6.53
CA GLN A 382 -27.57 -10.57 7.97
C GLN A 382 -28.42 -11.78 8.37
N GLU A 383 -29.58 -11.98 7.72
CA GLU A 383 -30.46 -13.13 7.97
C GLU A 383 -29.76 -14.45 7.68
N TRP A 384 -29.01 -14.52 6.57
CA TRP A 384 -28.23 -15.68 6.20
C TRP A 384 -27.17 -16.00 7.25
N LEU A 385 -26.35 -15.03 7.67
CA LEU A 385 -25.33 -15.22 8.70
C LEU A 385 -25.93 -15.62 10.06
N ALA A 386 -27.09 -15.05 10.43
CA ALA A 386 -27.78 -15.39 11.68
C ALA A 386 -28.42 -16.77 11.66
N SER A 387 -28.84 -17.27 10.47
CA SER A 387 -29.51 -18.58 10.31
C SER A 387 -28.53 -19.76 10.25
N LEU A 388 -27.22 -19.49 10.04
CA LEU A 388 -26.24 -20.56 9.87
C LEU A 388 -25.92 -21.25 11.21
N PRO A 389 -26.14 -22.55 11.33
CA PRO A 389 -25.73 -23.32 12.50
C PRO A 389 -24.24 -23.72 12.43
N LEU A 390 -23.43 -22.97 11.68
CA LEU A 390 -22.06 -23.32 11.37
C LEU A 390 -21.08 -22.48 12.20
N ASP A 391 -20.10 -23.15 12.78
CA ASP A 391 -18.99 -22.49 13.48
C ASP A 391 -17.96 -21.88 12.51
N ARG A 392 -18.06 -22.20 11.22
CA ARG A 392 -17.14 -21.76 10.17
C ARG A 392 -17.86 -21.56 8.84
N VAL A 393 -17.66 -20.39 8.22
CA VAL A 393 -18.22 -20.01 6.93
C VAL A 393 -17.07 -19.72 5.95
N PRO A 394 -16.99 -20.41 4.79
CA PRO A 394 -16.02 -20.07 3.75
C PRO A 394 -16.29 -18.65 3.22
N TYR A 395 -15.23 -17.87 2.97
CA TYR A 395 -15.37 -16.52 2.41
C TYR A 395 -16.10 -16.53 1.06
N ASN A 396 -15.84 -17.54 0.20
CA ASN A 396 -16.51 -17.65 -1.10
C ASN A 396 -18.03 -17.76 -0.98
N ALA A 397 -18.56 -18.34 0.10
CA ALA A 397 -20.02 -18.40 0.32
C ALA A 397 -20.60 -17.00 0.63
N VAL A 398 -19.86 -16.15 1.35
CA VAL A 398 -20.22 -14.73 1.55
C VAL A 398 -20.17 -13.99 0.22
N LEU A 399 -19.10 -14.18 -0.56
CA LEU A 399 -18.88 -13.53 -1.85
C LEU A 399 -19.96 -13.91 -2.87
N ASP A 400 -20.37 -15.19 -2.91
CA ASP A 400 -21.43 -15.68 -3.81
C ASP A 400 -22.79 -14.98 -3.56
N LEU A 401 -23.09 -14.65 -2.30
CA LEU A 401 -24.28 -13.88 -1.95
C LEU A 401 -24.11 -12.40 -2.32
N VAL A 402 -22.97 -11.80 -2.01
CA VAL A 402 -22.65 -10.39 -2.31
C VAL A 402 -22.65 -10.12 -3.83
N ASP A 403 -22.15 -11.08 -4.62
CA ASP A 403 -22.15 -11.03 -6.09
C ASP A 403 -23.48 -11.44 -6.71
N ASN A 404 -24.45 -11.78 -5.87
CA ASN A 404 -25.76 -12.24 -6.31
C ASN A 404 -25.69 -13.38 -7.35
N LYS A 405 -24.78 -14.34 -7.18
CA LYS A 405 -24.63 -15.49 -8.09
C LYS A 405 -25.90 -16.34 -8.17
N MET A 406 -26.77 -16.29 -7.14
CA MET A 406 -28.09 -16.93 -7.14
C MET A 406 -29.13 -16.14 -7.92
N ARG A 407 -28.80 -14.98 -8.48
CA ARG A 407 -29.70 -14.11 -9.25
C ARG A 407 -30.99 -13.75 -8.53
N ILE A 408 -30.91 -13.46 -7.23
CA ILE A 408 -32.03 -13.02 -6.42
C ILE A 408 -32.46 -11.64 -6.86
N SER A 409 -33.77 -11.48 -7.20
CA SER A 409 -34.24 -10.17 -7.65
C SER A 409 -34.30 -9.16 -6.50
N GLY A 410 -34.04 -7.91 -6.84
CA GLY A 410 -34.13 -6.79 -5.89
C GLY A 410 -32.93 -6.61 -4.97
N ILE A 411 -31.86 -7.41 -5.10
CA ILE A 411 -30.58 -7.18 -4.44
C ILE A 411 -29.50 -6.81 -5.45
N PHE A 412 -28.68 -5.84 -5.10
CA PHE A 412 -27.57 -5.42 -5.95
C PHE A 412 -26.55 -4.58 -5.16
N LEU A 413 -25.28 -4.91 -5.29
CA LEU A 413 -24.15 -4.06 -4.93
C LEU A 413 -23.25 -3.92 -6.15
N SER A 414 -22.91 -2.69 -6.55
CA SER A 414 -22.07 -2.45 -7.72
C SER A 414 -20.76 -3.22 -7.64
N SER A 415 -20.35 -3.83 -8.76
CA SER A 415 -19.02 -4.41 -8.93
C SER A 415 -17.95 -3.35 -9.23
N GLN A 416 -18.36 -2.12 -9.53
CA GLN A 416 -17.44 -1.02 -9.82
C GLN A 416 -17.31 -0.09 -8.62
N ILE A 417 -16.08 0.24 -8.29
CA ILE A 417 -15.73 1.24 -7.28
C ILE A 417 -15.84 2.62 -7.93
N ARG A 418 -16.59 3.53 -7.30
CA ARG A 418 -16.77 4.90 -7.77
C ARG A 418 -16.72 5.87 -6.59
N TRP A 419 -15.66 6.64 -6.53
CA TRP A 419 -15.51 7.71 -5.55
C TRP A 419 -16.08 9.03 -6.10
N VAL A 420 -16.87 9.74 -5.29
CA VAL A 420 -17.39 11.08 -5.58
C VAL A 420 -16.85 12.03 -4.53
N GLY A 421 -17.41 12.09 -3.36
CA GLY A 421 -16.90 12.91 -2.26
C GLY A 421 -15.65 12.33 -1.57
N CYS A 422 -15.29 11.07 -1.85
CA CYS A 422 -14.05 10.44 -1.43
C CYS A 422 -13.02 10.32 -2.56
N GLN A 423 -13.25 10.98 -3.69
CA GLN A 423 -12.26 11.08 -4.75
C GLN A 423 -10.99 11.74 -4.23
N GLY A 424 -9.83 11.14 -4.51
CA GLY A 424 -8.52 11.69 -4.22
C GLY A 424 -7.93 12.45 -5.41
N SER A 425 -6.95 13.33 -5.16
CA SER A 425 -6.18 13.98 -6.23
C SER A 425 -5.29 13.01 -6.99
N ARG A 426 -5.02 11.84 -6.39
CA ARG A 426 -4.37 10.67 -7.00
C ARG A 426 -5.15 9.42 -6.63
N PRO A 427 -5.09 8.37 -7.47
CA PRO A 427 -5.88 7.14 -7.27
C PRO A 427 -5.70 6.47 -5.91
N GLU A 428 -4.50 6.53 -5.33
CA GLU A 428 -4.14 5.92 -4.05
C GLU A 428 -4.58 6.73 -2.84
N LEU A 429 -5.01 8.00 -3.02
CA LEU A 429 -5.37 8.89 -1.91
C LEU A 429 -6.87 8.89 -1.64
N ARG A 430 -7.24 9.04 -0.37
CA ARG A 430 -8.61 9.11 0.17
C ARG A 430 -9.41 7.82 -0.02
N GLY A 431 -10.08 7.61 -1.15
CA GLY A 431 -10.81 6.39 -1.53
C GLY A 431 -11.49 5.65 -0.37
N TYR A 432 -11.09 4.40 -0.16
CA TYR A 432 -11.68 3.50 0.81
C TYR A 432 -11.63 4.02 2.26
N THR A 433 -10.50 4.55 2.71
CA THR A 433 -10.37 5.06 4.09
C THR A 433 -11.30 6.25 4.36
N CYS A 434 -11.47 7.15 3.38
CA CYS A 434 -12.45 8.24 3.45
C CYS A 434 -13.88 7.68 3.53
N SER A 435 -14.22 6.71 2.70
CA SER A 435 -15.54 6.09 2.70
C SER A 435 -15.84 5.36 4.00
N LEU A 436 -14.87 4.66 4.56
CA LEU A 436 -15.04 3.93 5.81
C LEU A 436 -15.35 4.89 6.98
N TRP A 437 -14.66 6.03 7.09
CA TRP A 437 -15.00 7.05 8.07
C TRP A 437 -16.41 7.61 7.85
N LYS A 438 -16.81 7.90 6.60
CA LYS A 438 -18.17 8.35 6.29
C LYS A 438 -19.22 7.32 6.69
N LEU A 439 -18.96 6.03 6.43
CA LEU A 439 -19.84 4.93 6.83
C LEU A 439 -19.99 4.91 8.37
N PHE A 440 -18.91 4.96 9.12
CA PHE A 440 -18.95 4.92 10.57
C PHE A 440 -19.73 6.09 11.17
N HIS A 441 -19.48 7.32 10.68
CA HIS A 441 -20.27 8.48 11.09
C HIS A 441 -21.74 8.35 10.74
N THR A 442 -22.04 7.82 9.54
CA THR A 442 -23.42 7.59 9.14
C THR A 442 -24.11 6.60 10.08
N LEU A 443 -23.47 5.49 10.43
CA LEU A 443 -24.05 4.50 11.35
C LEU A 443 -24.31 5.07 12.74
N THR A 444 -23.39 5.87 13.31
CA THR A 444 -23.61 6.50 14.63
C THR A 444 -24.77 7.52 14.59
N VAL A 445 -24.86 8.32 13.53
CA VAL A 445 -25.93 9.31 13.35
C VAL A 445 -27.27 8.62 13.12
N GLN A 446 -27.33 7.55 12.31
CA GLN A 446 -28.57 6.79 12.09
C GLN A 446 -29.06 6.09 13.36
N ALA A 447 -28.15 5.56 14.19
CA ALA A 447 -28.53 5.03 15.51
C ALA A 447 -29.11 6.11 16.43
N GLY A 448 -28.58 7.33 16.39
CA GLY A 448 -29.14 8.46 17.13
C GLY A 448 -30.49 8.96 16.61
N ALA A 449 -30.73 8.83 15.30
CA ALA A 449 -31.99 9.22 14.65
C ALA A 449 -33.09 8.14 14.77
N HIS A 450 -32.70 6.87 14.81
CA HIS A 450 -33.60 5.71 14.79
C HIS A 450 -33.15 4.67 15.83
N PRO A 451 -33.21 4.99 17.13
CA PRO A 451 -32.75 4.07 18.18
C PRO A 451 -33.52 2.73 18.18
N GLU A 452 -34.79 2.75 17.75
CA GLU A 452 -35.66 1.58 17.60
C GLU A 452 -35.21 0.62 16.48
N ALA A 453 -34.35 1.07 15.56
CA ALA A 453 -33.87 0.22 14.45
C ALA A 453 -33.04 -0.99 14.94
N LEU A 454 -32.50 -0.91 16.14
CA LEU A 454 -31.70 -1.97 16.76
C LEU A 454 -32.53 -2.89 17.68
N ASP A 455 -33.84 -2.68 17.80
CA ASP A 455 -34.69 -3.54 18.63
C ASP A 455 -34.69 -4.99 18.12
N GLY A 456 -34.59 -5.93 19.06
CA GLY A 456 -34.53 -7.37 18.78
C GLY A 456 -33.21 -7.85 18.15
N THR A 457 -32.17 -7.04 18.15
CA THR A 457 -30.84 -7.42 17.60
C THR A 457 -29.84 -7.83 18.67
N GLY A 458 -30.14 -7.57 19.96
CA GLY A 458 -29.20 -7.73 21.08
C GLY A 458 -28.31 -6.51 21.29
N PHE A 459 -28.55 -5.41 20.55
CA PHE A 459 -27.85 -4.14 20.67
C PHE A 459 -28.73 -3.00 21.18
N GLU A 460 -29.98 -3.33 21.48
CA GLU A 460 -30.99 -2.38 21.98
C GLU A 460 -30.57 -1.75 23.31
N GLY A 461 -30.76 -0.45 23.41
CA GLY A 461 -30.50 0.29 24.64
C GLY A 461 -29.02 0.52 24.99
N ASP A 462 -28.07 -0.02 24.23
CA ASP A 462 -26.65 0.21 24.44
C ASP A 462 -26.14 1.38 23.59
N PRO A 463 -25.83 2.55 24.17
CA PRO A 463 -25.31 3.70 23.44
C PRO A 463 -23.95 3.48 22.80
N GLN A 464 -23.19 2.47 23.25
CA GLN A 464 -21.89 2.12 22.71
C GLN A 464 -21.96 1.04 21.64
N ALA A 465 -23.12 0.42 21.37
CA ALA A 465 -23.26 -0.76 20.51
C ALA A 465 -22.59 -0.57 19.13
N VAL A 466 -22.88 0.54 18.46
CA VAL A 466 -22.29 0.87 17.15
C VAL A 466 -20.79 1.07 17.26
N LEU A 467 -20.30 1.82 18.25
CA LEU A 467 -18.87 2.09 18.44
C LEU A 467 -18.08 0.82 18.79
N GLN A 468 -18.61 -0.03 19.67
CA GLN A 468 -17.99 -1.29 20.04
C GLN A 468 -17.93 -2.27 18.86
N THR A 469 -18.95 -2.25 18.01
CA THR A 469 -18.98 -3.08 16.80
C THR A 469 -17.98 -2.57 15.76
N ILE A 470 -17.89 -1.25 15.54
CA ILE A 470 -16.85 -0.63 14.72
C ILE A 470 -15.46 -0.99 15.25
N ARG A 471 -15.24 -0.89 16.54
CA ARG A 471 -13.98 -1.25 17.21
C ARG A 471 -13.57 -2.69 16.94
N ARG A 472 -14.52 -3.65 17.11
CA ARG A 472 -14.27 -5.06 16.83
C ARG A 472 -13.97 -5.30 15.35
N TYR A 473 -14.73 -4.65 14.44
CA TYR A 473 -14.49 -4.71 13.00
C TYR A 473 -13.08 -4.22 12.64
N VAL A 474 -12.71 -3.01 13.07
CA VAL A 474 -11.39 -2.42 12.78
C VAL A 474 -10.27 -3.31 13.29
N ARG A 475 -10.40 -3.84 14.50
CA ARG A 475 -9.39 -4.74 15.09
C ARG A 475 -9.25 -6.06 14.35
N THR A 476 -10.35 -6.60 13.79
CA THR A 476 -10.39 -7.95 13.21
C THR A 476 -10.10 -7.96 11.72
N PHE A 477 -10.67 -7.04 10.98
CA PHE A 477 -10.69 -7.09 9.52
C PHE A 477 -9.92 -5.97 8.83
N PHE A 478 -9.73 -4.81 9.48
CA PHE A 478 -9.06 -3.69 8.84
C PHE A 478 -7.58 -4.00 8.59
N GLY A 479 -7.18 -4.09 7.31
CA GLY A 479 -5.87 -4.59 6.90
C GLY A 479 -4.70 -3.68 7.30
N CYS A 480 -4.94 -2.39 7.61
CA CYS A 480 -3.90 -1.51 8.17
C CYS A 480 -3.74 -1.78 9.68
N LYS A 481 -2.83 -2.69 10.04
CA LYS A 481 -2.62 -3.13 11.43
C LYS A 481 -2.32 -1.96 12.38
N GLU A 482 -1.36 -1.11 12.03
CA GLU A 482 -0.96 0.03 12.85
C GLU A 482 -2.09 1.05 13.02
N CYS A 483 -2.94 1.25 11.96
CA CYS A 483 -4.14 2.07 12.07
C CYS A 483 -5.13 1.48 13.07
N GLY A 484 -5.34 0.16 13.03
CA GLY A 484 -6.22 -0.56 13.94
C GLY A 484 -5.74 -0.50 15.39
N GLU A 485 -4.43 -0.63 15.63
CA GLU A 485 -3.82 -0.52 16.94
C GLU A 485 -4.00 0.90 17.54
N HIS A 486 -3.82 1.94 16.73
CA HIS A 486 -4.10 3.31 17.17
C HIS A 486 -5.58 3.53 17.50
N PHE A 487 -6.49 3.00 16.70
CA PHE A 487 -7.93 3.10 16.98
C PHE A 487 -8.29 2.35 18.28
N GLU A 488 -7.75 1.15 18.46
CA GLU A 488 -7.92 0.35 19.68
C GLU A 488 -7.41 1.09 20.92
N GLN A 489 -6.27 1.78 20.82
CA GLN A 489 -5.74 2.58 21.92
C GLN A 489 -6.68 3.72 22.30
N MET A 490 -7.16 4.52 21.34
CA MET A 490 -8.13 5.59 21.57
C MET A 490 -9.43 5.06 22.19
N ALA A 491 -9.90 3.88 21.73
CA ALA A 491 -11.09 3.25 22.25
C ALA A 491 -10.93 2.81 23.72
N LYS A 492 -9.79 2.23 24.07
CA LYS A 492 -9.49 1.83 25.46
C LYS A 492 -9.46 3.04 26.40
N GLU A 493 -8.94 4.17 25.95
CA GLU A 493 -8.76 5.35 26.77
C GLU A 493 -10.08 6.05 27.11
N SER A 494 -11.02 6.11 26.17
CA SER A 494 -12.15 7.03 26.35
C SER A 494 -13.53 6.51 25.93
N MET A 495 -13.64 5.39 25.19
CA MET A 495 -14.96 4.90 24.74
C MET A 495 -15.87 4.49 25.90
N GLY A 496 -15.30 4.05 27.04
CA GLY A 496 -16.05 3.72 28.25
C GLY A 496 -16.82 4.90 28.90
N SER A 497 -16.48 6.14 28.55
CA SER A 497 -17.17 7.34 29.04
C SER A 497 -18.46 7.65 28.29
N VAL A 498 -18.71 7.06 27.13
CA VAL A 498 -19.90 7.26 26.30
C VAL A 498 -21.13 6.66 26.97
N LYS A 499 -22.15 7.47 27.25
CA LYS A 499 -23.39 7.07 27.97
C LYS A 499 -24.66 7.37 27.15
N THR A 500 -24.57 8.11 26.06
CA THR A 500 -25.70 8.47 25.21
C THR A 500 -25.31 8.31 23.73
N LEU A 501 -26.30 8.17 22.85
CA LEU A 501 -26.08 8.11 21.40
C LEU A 501 -25.47 9.41 20.86
N ASP A 502 -25.82 10.56 21.43
CA ASP A 502 -25.24 11.84 21.07
C ASP A 502 -23.75 11.91 21.44
N GLN A 503 -23.39 11.39 22.62
CA GLN A 503 -21.98 11.24 23.00
C GLN A 503 -21.22 10.27 22.09
N ALA A 504 -21.88 9.23 21.57
CA ALA A 504 -21.27 8.32 20.61
C ALA A 504 -20.94 9.02 19.28
N ILE A 505 -21.83 9.87 18.78
CA ILE A 505 -21.59 10.70 17.58
C ILE A 505 -20.39 11.63 17.80
N LEU A 506 -20.38 12.36 18.92
CA LEU A 506 -19.29 13.31 19.27
C LEU A 506 -17.96 12.59 19.52
N TRP A 507 -17.97 11.43 20.19
CA TRP A 507 -16.76 10.65 20.43
C TRP A 507 -16.09 10.25 19.12
N LEU A 508 -16.86 9.75 18.16
CA LEU A 508 -16.31 9.34 16.86
C LEU A 508 -15.72 10.53 16.08
N TRP A 509 -16.40 11.68 16.14
CA TRP A 509 -15.94 12.93 15.54
C TRP A 509 -14.62 13.42 16.18
N GLU A 510 -14.55 13.45 17.50
CA GLU A 510 -13.33 13.84 18.24
C GLU A 510 -12.15 12.95 17.84
N LYS A 511 -12.35 11.60 17.82
CA LYS A 511 -11.29 10.66 17.48
C LYS A 511 -10.89 10.75 16.00
N HIS A 512 -11.82 11.07 15.10
CA HIS A 512 -11.49 11.34 13.71
C HIS A 512 -10.60 12.58 13.56
N ASN A 513 -10.90 13.66 14.27
CA ASN A 513 -10.05 14.86 14.30
C ASN A 513 -8.67 14.59 14.90
N LEU A 514 -8.58 13.76 15.93
CA LEU A 514 -7.30 13.35 16.50
C LEU A 514 -6.45 12.56 15.47
N VAL A 515 -7.08 11.69 14.69
CA VAL A 515 -6.41 10.97 13.58
C VAL A 515 -5.99 11.95 12.49
N ASN A 516 -6.82 12.93 12.13
CA ASN A 516 -6.45 13.97 11.16
C ASN A 516 -5.22 14.75 11.64
N SER A 517 -5.20 15.21 12.88
CA SER A 517 -4.05 15.92 13.46
C SER A 517 -2.76 15.08 13.42
N ARG A 518 -2.85 13.78 13.75
CA ARG A 518 -1.69 12.87 13.69
C ARG A 518 -1.16 12.64 12.28
N LEU A 519 -2.03 12.62 11.29
CA LEU A 519 -1.69 12.34 9.89
C LEU A 519 -1.46 13.61 9.04
N ALA A 520 -1.60 14.80 9.62
CA ALA A 520 -1.29 16.06 8.94
C ALA A 520 0.19 16.07 8.51
N GLY A 521 0.45 16.41 7.25
CA GLY A 521 1.79 16.40 6.65
C GLY A 521 2.35 15.02 6.30
N HIS A 522 1.60 13.93 6.56
CA HIS A 522 2.04 12.59 6.18
C HIS A 522 1.93 12.36 4.67
N LEU A 523 2.79 11.49 4.09
CA LEU A 523 2.80 11.20 2.66
C LEU A 523 1.49 10.61 2.11
N SER A 524 0.64 10.07 2.98
CA SER A 524 -0.71 9.60 2.63
C SER A 524 -1.78 10.71 2.70
N GLU A 525 -1.42 11.93 3.06
CA GLU A 525 -2.31 13.08 3.00
C GLU A 525 -2.51 13.50 1.55
N ASP A 526 -3.75 13.81 1.20
CA ASP A 526 -4.08 14.34 -0.11
C ASP A 526 -3.85 15.86 -0.12
N PRO A 527 -2.96 16.39 -0.98
CA PRO A 527 -2.67 17.82 -1.04
C PRO A 527 -3.90 18.71 -1.33
N ARG A 528 -4.91 18.17 -2.03
CA ARG A 528 -6.19 18.88 -2.28
C ARG A 528 -7.14 18.85 -1.08
N PHE A 529 -6.93 17.96 -0.12
CA PHE A 529 -7.75 17.74 1.06
C PHE A 529 -6.87 17.60 2.29
N PRO A 530 -6.22 18.70 2.72
CA PRO A 530 -5.35 18.69 3.88
C PRO A 530 -6.11 18.26 5.13
N LYS A 531 -5.41 17.55 6.00
CA LYS A 531 -5.96 17.04 7.27
C LYS A 531 -5.98 18.15 8.30
N VAL A 532 -7.05 18.91 8.25
CA VAL A 532 -7.34 20.02 9.18
C VAL A 532 -8.44 19.59 10.15
N PRO A 533 -8.60 20.31 11.27
CA PRO A 533 -9.76 20.16 12.16
C PRO A 533 -11.08 20.32 11.38
N TRP A 534 -12.00 19.38 11.56
CA TRP A 534 -13.25 19.31 10.81
C TRP A 534 -14.45 19.22 11.74
N PRO A 535 -15.61 19.88 11.43
CA PRO A 535 -15.90 20.62 10.19
C PRO A 535 -15.12 21.94 10.12
N THR A 536 -14.75 22.32 8.90
CA THR A 536 -14.08 23.61 8.67
C THR A 536 -15.03 24.79 8.85
N PRO A 537 -14.55 26.01 9.12
CA PRO A 537 -15.41 27.18 9.34
C PRO A 537 -16.33 27.50 8.15
N ASP A 538 -15.93 27.18 6.93
CA ASP A 538 -16.78 27.34 5.73
C ASP A 538 -17.94 26.34 5.69
N LEU A 539 -17.77 25.15 6.26
CA LEU A 539 -18.84 24.13 6.34
C LEU A 539 -19.77 24.35 7.53
N CYS A 540 -19.24 24.78 8.65
CA CYS A 540 -20.00 25.02 9.89
C CYS A 540 -19.44 26.22 10.65
N PRO A 541 -19.79 27.46 10.27
CA PRO A 541 -19.35 28.67 11.02
C PRO A 541 -19.77 28.62 12.49
N ALA A 542 -20.98 28.13 12.78
CA ALA A 542 -21.52 28.06 14.15
C ALA A 542 -20.82 27.00 15.04
N CYS A 543 -20.05 26.08 14.45
CA CYS A 543 -19.30 25.09 15.23
C CYS A 543 -18.04 25.64 15.88
N HIS A 544 -17.64 26.86 15.50
CA HIS A 544 -16.41 27.49 15.94
C HIS A 544 -16.73 28.71 16.79
N GLU A 545 -16.13 28.76 17.96
CA GLU A 545 -16.18 29.89 18.88
C GLU A 545 -14.77 30.41 19.13
N GLU A 546 -14.63 31.73 19.16
CA GLU A 546 -13.41 32.36 19.64
C GLU A 546 -13.58 32.78 21.11
N SER A 547 -12.87 32.15 22.02
CA SER A 547 -12.83 32.51 23.43
C SER A 547 -11.43 32.90 23.84
N ARG A 548 -11.23 34.18 24.19
CA ARG A 548 -9.94 34.76 24.62
C ARG A 548 -8.82 34.57 23.57
N GLY A 549 -9.16 34.67 22.29
CA GLY A 549 -8.21 34.50 21.18
C GLY A 549 -7.83 33.04 20.91
N LEU A 550 -8.55 32.07 21.49
CA LEU A 550 -8.39 30.64 21.24
C LEU A 550 -9.63 30.07 20.56
N ASP A 551 -9.43 29.33 19.49
CA ASP A 551 -10.49 28.58 18.83
C ASP A 551 -11.01 27.50 19.76
N ARG A 552 -12.32 27.42 19.92
CA ARG A 552 -13.03 26.37 20.64
C ARG A 552 -14.16 25.82 19.80
N TRP A 553 -14.48 24.56 20.07
CA TRP A 553 -15.64 23.93 19.47
C TRP A 553 -16.90 24.19 20.28
N ASP A 554 -17.98 24.64 19.64
CA ASP A 554 -19.33 24.52 20.19
C ASP A 554 -19.82 23.09 19.88
N GLU A 555 -19.64 22.15 20.83
CA GLU A 555 -20.02 20.75 20.68
C GLU A 555 -21.51 20.57 20.37
N GLY A 556 -22.39 21.48 20.85
CA GLY A 556 -23.82 21.47 20.55
C GLY A 556 -24.08 21.73 19.05
N GLN A 557 -23.41 22.73 18.48
CA GLN A 557 -23.50 23.04 17.06
C GLN A 557 -22.81 21.97 16.20
N VAL A 558 -21.68 21.43 16.67
CA VAL A 558 -21.02 20.28 16.03
C VAL A 558 -21.96 19.09 15.96
N LEU A 559 -22.65 18.75 17.05
CA LEU A 559 -23.60 17.63 17.06
C LEU A 559 -24.75 17.86 16.08
N LEU A 560 -25.33 19.07 16.04
CA LEU A 560 -26.38 19.41 15.07
C LEU A 560 -25.89 19.32 13.63
N PHE A 561 -24.67 19.81 13.38
CA PHE A 561 -24.04 19.71 12.08
C PHE A 561 -23.84 18.25 11.67
N LEU A 562 -23.28 17.39 12.53
CA LEU A 562 -23.03 15.98 12.26
C LEU A 562 -24.33 15.22 11.97
N LYS A 563 -25.38 15.43 12.77
CA LYS A 563 -26.72 14.85 12.55
C LYS A 563 -27.30 15.24 11.18
N ARG A 564 -27.11 16.49 10.76
CA ARG A 564 -27.56 16.96 9.45
C ARG A 564 -26.67 16.42 8.32
N HIS A 565 -25.33 16.48 8.49
CA HIS A 565 -24.38 16.13 7.43
C HIS A 565 -24.39 14.62 7.10
N TYR A 566 -24.49 13.77 8.13
CA TYR A 566 -24.54 12.30 7.96
C TYR A 566 -25.97 11.73 8.01
N GLY A 567 -26.97 12.58 8.09
CA GLY A 567 -28.38 12.20 8.05
C GLY A 567 -28.82 11.75 6.66
N SER A 568 -29.84 10.90 6.60
CA SER A 568 -30.38 10.36 5.33
C SER A 568 -30.88 11.46 4.37
N SER A 569 -31.37 12.60 4.89
CA SER A 569 -31.83 13.74 4.10
C SER A 569 -30.70 14.44 3.30
N ASN A 570 -29.44 14.29 3.71
CA ASN A 570 -28.29 14.86 3.02
C ASN A 570 -27.63 13.91 2.00
N LEU A 571 -28.18 12.70 1.86
CA LEU A 571 -27.64 11.66 0.98
C LEU A 571 -28.04 11.90 -0.47
N VAL A 572 -27.04 11.98 -1.35
CA VAL A 572 -27.23 12.16 -2.81
C VAL A 572 -27.10 10.81 -3.52
N HIS A 573 -28.20 10.41 -4.18
CA HIS A 573 -28.26 9.18 -4.96
C HIS A 573 -27.84 9.44 -6.42
N THR A 574 -26.58 9.80 -6.65
CA THR A 574 -26.07 9.97 -8.01
C THR A 574 -25.74 8.62 -8.64
N HIS A 575 -26.72 8.08 -9.35
CA HIS A 575 -26.52 6.98 -10.29
C HIS A 575 -27.04 7.41 -11.64
N ALA A 576 -26.20 7.44 -12.62
CA ALA A 576 -26.53 7.65 -14.01
C ALA A 576 -26.95 9.07 -14.40
N ALA A 577 -25.99 9.90 -14.68
CA ALA A 577 -26.18 10.92 -15.70
C ALA A 577 -24.88 11.18 -16.45
N ALA A 578 -24.14 10.14 -16.85
CA ALA A 578 -23.02 10.31 -17.77
C ALA A 578 -22.52 8.99 -18.41
N LEU A 579 -23.40 8.03 -18.70
CA LEU A 579 -23.11 7.03 -19.72
C LEU A 579 -24.36 6.97 -20.60
N GLY A 580 -24.31 7.66 -21.72
CA GLY A 580 -25.31 7.60 -22.76
C GLY A 580 -25.41 6.19 -23.32
N GLY A 581 -26.65 5.73 -23.47
CA GLY A 581 -27.05 4.69 -24.40
C GLY A 581 -26.71 3.27 -23.97
N GLU A 582 -27.71 2.61 -23.36
CA GLU A 582 -28.23 1.30 -23.75
C GLU A 582 -29.07 0.71 -22.61
N GLY A 583 -30.35 0.43 -22.89
CA GLY A 583 -31.14 -0.43 -22.02
C GLY A 583 -32.33 0.21 -21.31
N ALA A 584 -33.15 1.01 -21.99
CA ALA A 584 -34.51 1.26 -21.56
C ALA A 584 -35.47 0.56 -22.52
N ALA A 585 -35.68 -0.72 -22.33
CA ALA A 585 -36.79 -1.48 -22.86
C ALA A 585 -37.18 -2.50 -21.83
N GLU A 586 -38.24 -2.18 -21.07
CA GLU A 586 -39.26 -3.14 -20.61
C GLU A 586 -40.18 -2.45 -19.61
N GLY A 587 -41.48 -2.48 -19.97
CA GLY A 587 -42.55 -2.19 -19.04
C GLY A 587 -43.60 -1.25 -19.54
N GLN A 588 -44.13 -1.43 -20.80
CA GLN A 588 -45.45 -0.91 -21.16
C GLN A 588 -46.48 -1.99 -20.94
N GLY A 589 -47.25 -1.86 -19.87
CA GLY A 589 -48.50 -2.57 -19.65
C GLY A 589 -49.68 -1.71 -20.08
N LEU A 590 -50.44 -2.26 -20.98
CA LEU A 590 -51.70 -1.74 -21.58
C LEU A 590 -52.72 -1.27 -20.56
N GLY A 591 -53.35 -0.12 -20.81
CA GLY A 591 -54.58 0.34 -20.21
C GLY A 591 -55.27 1.38 -21.10
N HIS A 592 -56.28 0.93 -21.81
CA HIS A 592 -57.20 1.73 -22.65
C HIS A 592 -57.97 2.79 -21.85
N GLY A 593 -58.28 3.94 -22.50
CA GLY A 593 -59.31 4.87 -22.03
C GLY A 593 -59.24 6.24 -22.75
N ASP A 594 -60.12 6.49 -23.59
CA ASP A 594 -60.36 7.48 -24.65
C ASP A 594 -60.69 8.91 -24.13
N PRO A 595 -60.73 9.94 -24.99
CA PRO A 595 -60.39 11.33 -24.69
C PRO A 595 -61.63 12.26 -24.57
N ARG A 596 -61.49 13.40 -23.93
CA ARG A 596 -62.17 14.65 -24.34
C ARG A 596 -61.89 15.85 -23.40
N ALA A 597 -61.45 16.90 -24.11
CA ALA A 597 -61.95 18.29 -24.07
C ALA A 597 -61.40 19.31 -23.07
N GLN A 598 -60.88 20.34 -23.71
CA GLN A 598 -61.02 21.80 -23.50
C GLN A 598 -59.95 22.47 -22.69
N SER A 599 -59.03 23.12 -23.41
CA SER A 599 -58.95 24.54 -23.82
C SER A 599 -59.33 25.55 -22.74
N LEU A 600 -58.32 26.40 -22.34
CA LEU A 600 -58.47 27.86 -22.37
C LEU A 600 -57.24 28.57 -21.70
N HIS A 601 -56.61 29.36 -22.53
CA HIS A 601 -55.98 30.68 -22.31
C HIS A 601 -54.77 30.87 -21.40
N ALA A 602 -53.68 31.21 -22.11
CA ALA A 602 -52.59 32.09 -21.64
C ALA A 602 -53.08 33.54 -21.51
N PRO A 603 -52.32 34.43 -20.83
CA PRO A 603 -51.54 35.34 -21.65
C PRO A 603 -50.11 35.62 -21.14
N HIS A 604 -49.30 35.93 -22.13
CA HIS A 604 -48.01 36.60 -22.17
C HIS A 604 -47.84 37.77 -21.22
N VAL A 605 -46.60 37.98 -20.70
CA VAL A 605 -45.93 39.29 -20.69
C VAL A 605 -44.44 39.06 -20.79
N LEU A 606 -43.78 39.70 -21.73
CA LEU A 606 -42.35 39.81 -22.02
C LEU A 606 -41.75 41.10 -21.37
N PRO A 607 -40.41 41.29 -21.41
CA PRO A 607 -39.61 42.10 -20.48
C PRO A 607 -39.36 43.53 -20.95
N PRO A 608 -38.56 44.32 -20.23
CA PRO A 608 -37.69 45.29 -20.92
C PRO A 608 -36.26 45.35 -20.40
N SER A 609 -35.31 45.32 -21.31
CA SER A 609 -34.06 46.11 -21.32
C SER A 609 -34.36 47.41 -22.09
N PRO A 610 -33.51 48.43 -22.19
CA PRO A 610 -32.10 48.63 -21.86
C PRO A 610 -31.76 50.05 -21.33
N GLY A 611 -30.45 50.34 -21.10
CA GLY A 611 -29.98 51.71 -20.85
C GLY A 611 -28.45 51.84 -20.93
N LEU A 612 -27.99 52.38 -21.99
CA LEU A 612 -26.66 52.83 -22.36
C LEU A 612 -26.15 54.03 -21.58
N SER A 613 -24.84 54.20 -21.43
CA SER A 613 -23.99 55.35 -21.82
C SER A 613 -22.60 55.18 -21.17
N GLU A 614 -21.57 55.12 -21.94
CA GLU A 614 -20.81 56.02 -22.83
C GLU A 614 -19.67 56.80 -22.09
N ARG A 615 -18.44 56.58 -22.62
CA ARG A 615 -17.27 57.48 -22.79
C ARG A 615 -16.36 57.73 -21.58
N ALA A 616 -15.05 57.69 -21.69
CA ALA A 616 -14.16 58.29 -22.66
C ALA A 616 -12.72 57.70 -22.63
N ARG A 617 -12.17 57.56 -23.75
CA ARG A 617 -10.87 57.69 -24.40
C ARG A 617 -9.78 58.51 -23.72
N LEU A 618 -8.55 58.04 -23.93
CA LEU A 618 -7.32 58.65 -24.47
C LEU A 618 -6.14 57.90 -23.86
N GLY A 619 -5.10 57.37 -24.48
CA GLY A 619 -4.50 57.61 -25.79
C GLY A 619 -2.98 57.56 -25.61
N VAL A 620 -2.30 57.00 -26.63
CA VAL A 620 -0.92 57.25 -27.07
C VAL A 620 0.21 56.35 -26.50
N ALA A 621 0.63 55.33 -27.22
CA ALA A 621 1.79 55.15 -28.11
C ALA A 621 3.20 55.17 -27.46
N GLY A 622 4.00 54.17 -27.79
CA GLY A 622 5.44 54.29 -27.91
C GLY A 622 6.27 53.02 -27.72
N ALA A 623 6.54 52.34 -28.83
CA ALA A 623 7.82 51.76 -29.27
C ALA A 623 8.66 50.77 -28.43
N ALA A 624 8.76 49.55 -28.97
CA ALA A 624 9.97 48.77 -29.33
C ALA A 624 11.07 48.52 -28.29
N GLY A 625 11.33 47.24 -28.06
CA GLY A 625 12.58 46.75 -27.45
C GLY A 625 12.53 45.26 -27.17
N ARG A 626 12.94 44.42 -28.16
CA ARG A 626 13.24 43.00 -27.96
C ARG A 626 14.41 42.86 -26.99
N ARG A 627 14.30 42.02 -25.98
CA ARG A 627 15.39 41.22 -25.45
C ARG A 627 14.83 39.92 -24.91
N GLU A 628 15.33 38.84 -25.45
CA GLU A 628 15.23 37.47 -24.93
C GLU A 628 15.79 37.45 -23.49
N VAL A 629 15.05 36.83 -22.58
CA VAL A 629 15.56 36.36 -21.30
C VAL A 629 14.91 35.03 -21.01
N GLU A 630 15.78 34.05 -20.76
CA GLU A 630 15.55 32.69 -20.35
C GLU A 630 14.46 32.52 -19.27
N ALA A 631 13.68 31.49 -19.41
CA ALA A 631 12.69 31.04 -18.46
C ALA A 631 13.37 30.40 -17.22
N ALA A 632 13.37 31.12 -16.11
CA ALA A 632 13.59 30.54 -14.80
C ALA A 632 12.24 30.30 -14.12
N ALA A 633 12.06 29.06 -13.61
CA ALA A 633 10.85 28.63 -12.90
C ALA A 633 10.59 29.46 -11.65
N PRO A 634 9.33 29.72 -11.29
CA PRO A 634 9.01 30.41 -10.04
C PRO A 634 9.02 29.43 -8.86
N PHE A 635 10.02 29.59 -8.00
CA PHE A 635 10.07 28.97 -6.69
C PHE A 635 9.52 29.95 -5.64
N LEU A 636 8.45 29.53 -4.96
CA LEU A 636 7.96 30.03 -3.65
C LEU A 636 7.88 31.56 -3.44
N GLY A 637 6.69 32.10 -3.65
CA GLY A 637 6.29 33.40 -3.12
C GLY A 637 5.53 33.28 -1.79
N MET A 638 6.22 33.07 -0.68
CA MET A 638 5.78 33.58 0.62
C MET A 638 6.67 34.77 0.93
N GLY A 639 6.12 35.97 0.84
CA GLY A 639 6.81 37.21 1.18
C GLY A 639 7.09 37.30 2.67
N PHE A 640 8.26 36.80 3.09
CA PHE A 640 8.80 37.13 4.40
C PHE A 640 9.20 38.62 4.41
N SER A 641 8.67 39.37 5.35
CA SER A 641 9.10 40.74 5.56
C SER A 641 10.55 40.78 6.07
N SER A 642 11.25 41.87 5.86
CA SER A 642 12.62 42.02 6.39
C SER A 642 12.68 41.92 7.92
N LEU A 643 11.56 42.19 8.60
CA LEU A 643 11.40 42.01 10.03
C LEU A 643 11.36 40.51 10.44
N ASP A 644 10.70 39.66 9.63
CA ASP A 644 10.64 38.22 9.90
C ASP A 644 12.01 37.55 9.77
N MET A 645 12.81 37.97 8.77
CA MET A 645 14.18 37.51 8.63
C MET A 645 15.07 37.94 9.80
N SER A 646 14.91 39.16 10.28
CA SER A 646 15.67 39.65 11.44
C SER A 646 15.27 38.89 12.72
N LEU A 647 14.00 38.57 12.90
CA LEU A 647 13.50 37.78 14.03
C LEU A 647 14.02 36.33 13.99
N CYS A 648 14.03 35.70 12.82
CA CYS A 648 14.59 34.36 12.64
C CYS A 648 16.08 34.32 12.97
N VAL A 649 16.86 35.29 12.53
CA VAL A 649 18.31 35.38 12.84
C VAL A 649 18.52 35.58 14.34
N LEU A 650 17.74 36.45 15.01
CA LEU A 650 17.80 36.66 16.45
C LEU A 650 17.47 35.40 17.24
N LEU A 651 16.43 34.68 16.86
CA LEU A 651 16.06 33.40 17.50
C LEU A 651 17.12 32.34 17.32
N TYR A 652 17.71 32.26 16.13
CA TYR A 652 18.81 31.30 15.85
C TYR A 652 20.05 31.62 16.70
N VAL A 653 20.46 32.88 16.79
CA VAL A 653 21.59 33.31 17.63
C VAL A 653 21.29 33.06 19.11
N ALA A 654 20.08 33.36 19.58
CA ALA A 654 19.70 33.15 20.98
C ALA A 654 19.69 31.65 21.33
N SER A 655 19.17 30.78 20.44
CA SER A 655 19.16 29.32 20.65
C SER A 655 20.57 28.74 20.63
N SER A 656 21.45 29.24 19.77
CA SER A 656 22.83 28.79 19.70
C SER A 656 23.63 29.19 20.96
N LEU A 657 23.42 30.40 21.47
CA LEU A 657 24.01 30.86 22.73
C LEU A 657 23.47 30.03 23.93
N PHE A 658 22.19 29.73 23.95
CA PHE A 658 21.61 28.88 25.00
C PHE A 658 22.23 27.47 25.00
N LEU A 659 22.38 26.86 23.84
CA LEU A 659 23.01 25.54 23.70
C LEU A 659 24.48 25.57 24.13
N MET A 660 25.23 26.62 23.80
CA MET A 660 26.58 26.80 24.27
C MET A 660 26.66 26.93 25.79
N LEU A 661 25.79 27.75 26.41
CA LEU A 661 25.71 27.89 27.86
C LEU A 661 25.38 26.56 28.55
N MET A 662 24.43 25.80 28.02
CA MET A 662 24.09 24.47 28.49
C MET A 662 25.29 23.50 28.38
N PHE A 663 25.97 23.49 27.24
CA PHE A 663 27.18 22.70 27.04
C PHE A 663 28.28 23.04 28.07
N PHE A 664 28.58 24.33 28.26
CA PHE A 664 29.54 24.76 29.26
C PHE A 664 29.11 24.41 30.67
N PHE A 665 27.83 24.58 31.01
CA PHE A 665 27.27 24.23 32.33
C PHE A 665 27.47 22.73 32.61
N PHE A 666 27.09 21.85 31.67
CA PHE A 666 27.30 20.41 31.81
C PHE A 666 28.80 20.03 31.89
N ARG A 667 29.63 20.65 31.08
CA ARG A 667 31.08 20.39 31.09
C ARG A 667 31.73 20.81 32.44
N VAL A 668 31.32 21.93 33.00
CA VAL A 668 31.80 22.40 34.32
C VAL A 668 31.25 21.47 35.43
N ARG A 669 29.98 21.05 35.33
CA ARG A 669 29.35 20.12 36.29
C ARG A 669 30.04 18.76 36.28
N VAL A 670 30.34 18.21 35.13
CA VAL A 670 31.05 16.93 34.97
C VAL A 670 32.50 17.06 35.49
N ARG A 671 33.22 18.20 35.27
CA ARG A 671 34.54 18.44 35.86
C ARG A 671 34.50 18.52 37.40
N ARG A 672 33.49 19.19 37.98
CA ARG A 672 33.31 19.27 39.43
C ARG A 672 32.96 17.91 40.04
N TRP A 673 32.27 17.03 39.31
CA TRP A 673 31.94 15.68 39.75
C TRP A 673 33.17 14.78 39.76
N LYS A 674 34.05 14.87 38.77
CA LYS A 674 35.34 14.14 38.72
C LYS A 674 36.34 14.56 39.83
N VAL A 675 36.33 15.83 40.24
CA VAL A 675 37.18 16.33 41.34
C VAL A 675 36.72 15.85 42.70
N ARG A 676 35.44 15.53 42.91
CA ARG A 676 34.91 15.05 44.20
C ARG A 676 35.14 13.57 44.49
N HIS A 677 35.58 12.79 43.49
CA HIS A 677 35.80 11.33 43.66
C HIS A 677 37.27 10.91 43.68
N HIS A 678 38.21 11.85 43.84
CA HIS A 678 39.61 11.57 44.06
C HIS A 678 40.06 12.11 45.44
N HIS A 679 39.60 11.49 46.52
CA HIS A 679 40.34 11.44 47.79
C HIS A 679 40.54 9.95 48.14
N PRO A 680 41.82 9.52 48.26
CA PRO A 680 42.08 8.18 48.76
C PRO A 680 41.84 8.16 50.29
N ALA A 681 41.13 7.16 50.73
CA ALA A 681 41.05 6.82 52.14
C ALA A 681 42.38 6.23 52.56
N VAL A 682 42.94 6.81 53.62
CA VAL A 682 44.02 6.22 54.41
C VAL A 682 43.42 5.21 55.39
#